data_139ba51be6ca5c238e24a4d6331b41fd
#
_entry.id   139ba51be6ca5c238e24a4d6331b41fd
#
_cell.length_a   1.000
_cell.length_b   1.000
_cell.length_c   1.000
_cell.angle_alpha   90.00
_cell.angle_beta   90.00
_cell.angle_gamma   90.00
#
_symmetry.space_group_name_H-M   'P 1'
#
loop_
_entity.id
_entity.type
_entity.pdbx_description
1 polymer ?
#
loop_
_entity_poly.entity_id
_entity_poly.type
_entity_poly.pdbx_seq_one_letter_code
_entity_poly.pdbx_strand_id
1 'polypeptide(L)'
;DSFYNYMMSSEQGKADLKYIKESILRMAYADHKQAYAGNGGPRWITLHDNFTGVIGGGMMALILAVCDEEDMQADSEYLAENILKSLYTSAELYFPTGGYFEGVPYSDYMLGNLLIALEGMFKCCGTDYGIGSAPGFTKAGNFFTYMQTSKGCFNFHDAAKTYKANPVREFLGYRYNDPVQAQMGRRHRQLAQQGYDLRTLYFYDKGITDRGLENVDLSAQPLDVYYEGAEAGSFRDSFDVTNPVFVGFHAGWTNIPHDHLDLGEFVFEANGVIWAEDLGSDNYSLPSYFQRDGYKIYRKRTEGENCVVLNPQKDVDSYYGQKLGVFATLIDFEGNKARGAKAAFDLTPAYERDAEKYVRGYYFGDDRNTLTVQDEIALKGDTELYWFMNTSADIKIIDNTKAVLTKDDQSLTVDVYCSEAGYELCEMPCAPLKTSPTVAGQNENKGFRKLAIHYPNVSGNITISVKLSPDGDYIYSPVEHKAISEWTIPEGEAKKSPVFSGVYADGELLSDFLPGARNYTIELPYGTNKIPQITAASNDGEITVKQAENLGDTAVITLKAEGFRDIICKVAFNVSTDRPINVTDELSTAQPYAGKPENLIRPIMASGLTVPELSNGPDKAIDDDLTTRYAQEGDNAWFEFDLGEAADIKGVAIAYYNGGSRRFKYDLLYSEDGENFKRVFSGMSTGETNDYETLEIPGKVRYIRYVGKGNSDGNAWNSITEFRAFK
;
A
#
# COMPACT_ATOMS: atom_id res chain seq x y z
N ASP A 1 -1.31 20.55 29.22
CA ASP A 1 -1.04 21.47 30.35
C ASP A 1 0.09 22.46 30.06
N SER A 2 1.27 22.03 29.58
CA SER A 2 2.37 22.96 29.31
C SER A 2 2.03 23.99 28.22
N PHE A 3 1.34 23.61 27.17
CA PHE A 3 0.91 24.49 26.11
C PHE A 3 -0.18 25.45 26.58
N TYR A 4 -1.16 24.96 27.33
CA TYR A 4 -2.21 25.79 27.94
C TYR A 4 -1.59 26.85 28.86
N ASN A 5 -0.68 26.45 29.78
CA ASN A 5 0.00 27.37 30.67
C ASN A 5 0.85 28.41 29.91
N TYR A 6 1.50 28.00 28.82
CA TYR A 6 2.22 28.92 27.95
C TYR A 6 1.29 29.97 27.33
N MET A 7 0.14 29.55 26.77
CA MET A 7 -0.86 30.50 26.22
C MET A 7 -1.41 31.40 27.30
N MET A 8 -1.72 30.90 28.48
CA MET A 8 -2.22 31.71 29.61
C MET A 8 -1.19 32.73 30.15
N SER A 9 0.08 32.61 29.78
CA SER A 9 1.14 33.53 30.19
C SER A 9 1.13 34.87 29.45
N SER A 10 0.33 35.03 28.39
CA SER A 10 0.25 36.27 27.59
C SER A 10 -1.20 36.70 27.34
N GLU A 11 -1.43 37.99 27.15
CA GLU A 11 -2.76 38.52 26.83
C GLU A 11 -3.25 38.02 25.44
N GLN A 12 -2.36 37.89 24.47
CA GLN A 12 -2.71 37.31 23.17
C GLN A 12 -3.12 35.85 23.31
N GLY A 13 -2.34 35.04 24.04
CA GLY A 13 -2.65 33.62 24.27
C GLY A 13 -4.00 33.43 24.99
N LYS A 14 -4.34 34.29 25.98
CA LYS A 14 -5.66 34.29 26.63
C LYS A 14 -6.77 34.60 25.64
N ALA A 15 -6.57 35.58 24.75
CA ALA A 15 -7.54 35.94 23.71
C ALA A 15 -7.74 34.79 22.71
N ASP A 16 -6.67 34.13 22.32
CA ASP A 16 -6.70 32.96 21.42
C ASP A 16 -7.43 31.79 22.06
N LEU A 17 -7.15 31.47 23.34
CA LEU A 17 -7.88 30.43 24.09
C LEU A 17 -9.38 30.72 24.18
N LYS A 18 -9.73 31.98 24.46
CA LYS A 18 -11.15 32.40 24.47
C LYS A 18 -11.81 32.22 23.11
N TYR A 19 -11.14 32.59 22.01
CA TYR A 19 -11.66 32.40 20.66
C TYR A 19 -11.82 30.90 20.31
N ILE A 20 -10.86 30.04 20.68
CA ILE A 20 -10.93 28.58 20.50
C ILE A 20 -12.17 28.05 21.24
N LYS A 21 -12.36 28.42 22.51
CA LYS A 21 -13.47 27.96 23.31
C LYS A 21 -14.83 28.41 22.75
N GLU A 22 -14.97 29.66 22.35
CA GLU A 22 -16.20 30.18 21.71
C GLU A 22 -16.47 29.44 20.37
N SER A 23 -15.42 29.11 19.63
CA SER A 23 -15.56 28.33 18.39
C SER A 23 -16.00 26.87 18.65
N ILE A 24 -15.50 26.21 19.70
CA ILE A 24 -15.94 24.87 20.12
C ILE A 24 -17.42 24.90 20.46
N LEU A 25 -17.85 25.86 21.32
CA LEU A 25 -19.26 25.97 21.72
C LEU A 25 -20.19 26.18 20.51
N ARG A 26 -19.80 27.04 19.59
CA ARG A 26 -20.61 27.40 18.42
C ARG A 26 -20.65 26.32 17.36
N MET A 27 -19.52 25.71 17.03
CA MET A 27 -19.39 24.81 15.86
C MET A 27 -19.56 23.33 16.25
N ALA A 28 -18.94 22.87 17.33
CA ALA A 28 -18.97 21.47 17.71
C ALA A 28 -20.14 21.16 18.65
N TYR A 29 -20.29 21.88 19.75
CA TYR A 29 -21.31 21.59 20.75
C TYR A 29 -22.72 21.87 20.24
N ALA A 30 -22.96 22.99 19.57
CA ALA A 30 -24.27 23.34 19.04
C ALA A 30 -24.77 22.30 18.02
N ASP A 31 -23.91 21.92 17.07
CA ASP A 31 -24.26 20.94 16.04
C ASP A 31 -24.53 19.56 16.63
N HIS A 32 -23.72 19.09 17.59
CA HIS A 32 -23.94 17.82 18.25
C HIS A 32 -25.18 17.81 19.13
N LYS A 33 -25.45 18.90 19.86
CA LYS A 33 -26.71 19.04 20.63
C LYS A 33 -27.93 18.96 19.73
N GLN A 34 -27.90 19.67 18.59
CA GLN A 34 -28.99 19.61 17.62
C GLN A 34 -29.16 18.20 17.06
N ALA A 35 -28.05 17.52 16.77
CA ALA A 35 -28.04 16.17 16.25
C ALA A 35 -28.71 15.16 17.22
N TYR A 36 -28.33 15.18 18.49
CA TYR A 36 -28.91 14.30 19.50
C TYR A 36 -30.32 14.68 19.96
N ALA A 37 -30.76 15.93 19.72
CA ALA A 37 -32.13 16.35 20.04
C ALA A 37 -33.23 15.74 19.13
N GLY A 38 -32.86 14.93 18.14
CA GLY A 38 -33.82 14.18 17.32
C GLY A 38 -34.52 14.97 16.23
N ASN A 39 -34.11 16.20 15.96
CA ASN A 39 -34.71 17.07 14.93
C ASN A 39 -34.11 16.82 13.53
N GLY A 40 -34.18 15.57 13.03
CA GLY A 40 -33.59 15.22 11.76
C GLY A 40 -32.06 15.22 11.79
N GLY A 41 -31.48 14.66 12.84
CA GLY A 41 -30.04 14.64 13.10
C GLY A 41 -29.21 14.03 11.96
N PRO A 42 -27.95 14.37 11.89
CA PRO A 42 -27.06 13.85 10.87
C PRO A 42 -27.01 12.32 10.92
N ARG A 43 -26.92 11.76 9.74
CA ARG A 43 -26.98 10.33 9.46
C ARG A 43 -26.04 9.49 10.33
N TRP A 44 -24.85 10.04 10.71
CA TRP A 44 -23.85 9.31 11.51
C TRP A 44 -24.30 8.88 12.93
N ILE A 45 -25.35 9.47 13.49
CA ILE A 45 -25.90 9.04 14.80
C ILE A 45 -26.69 7.74 14.67
N THR A 46 -27.33 7.53 13.53
CA THR A 46 -28.24 6.40 13.27
C THR A 46 -27.64 5.33 12.37
N LEU A 47 -26.57 5.64 11.67
CA LEU A 47 -25.81 4.68 10.88
C LEU A 47 -24.74 4.03 11.75
N HIS A 48 -24.71 2.72 11.69
CA HIS A 48 -23.68 1.91 12.32
C HIS A 48 -22.54 1.71 11.32
N ASP A 49 -21.71 2.74 11.14
CA ASP A 49 -20.57 2.76 10.21
C ASP A 49 -19.35 3.45 10.85
N ASN A 50 -18.27 3.63 10.07
CA ASN A 50 -17.04 4.25 10.56
C ASN A 50 -17.24 5.67 11.10
N PHE A 51 -18.14 6.46 10.54
CA PHE A 51 -18.40 7.84 10.98
C PHE A 51 -18.87 7.95 12.42
N THR A 52 -19.64 6.98 12.91
CA THR A 52 -20.10 6.98 14.29
C THR A 52 -18.92 6.98 15.27
N GLY A 53 -17.93 6.12 15.04
CA GLY A 53 -16.72 6.07 15.88
C GLY A 53 -15.76 7.23 15.64
N VAL A 54 -15.62 7.71 14.40
CA VAL A 54 -14.75 8.84 14.05
C VAL A 54 -15.27 10.13 14.70
N ILE A 55 -16.54 10.48 14.46
CA ILE A 55 -17.12 11.73 14.94
C ILE A 55 -17.33 11.66 16.45
N GLY A 56 -17.90 10.57 16.97
CA GLY A 56 -18.09 10.37 18.39
C GLY A 56 -16.79 10.33 19.18
N GLY A 57 -15.78 9.63 18.65
CA GLY A 57 -14.44 9.56 19.25
C GLY A 57 -13.74 10.93 19.30
N GLY A 58 -13.76 11.66 18.19
CA GLY A 58 -13.22 13.02 18.14
C GLY A 58 -13.94 13.97 19.08
N MET A 59 -15.26 13.90 19.15
CA MET A 59 -16.05 14.74 20.05
C MET A 59 -15.85 14.39 21.52
N MET A 60 -15.75 13.12 21.89
CA MET A 60 -15.45 12.72 23.27
C MET A 60 -14.05 13.20 23.68
N ALA A 61 -13.07 13.10 22.81
CA ALA A 61 -11.73 13.66 23.08
C ALA A 61 -11.76 15.17 23.32
N LEU A 62 -12.58 15.89 22.54
CA LEU A 62 -12.79 17.33 22.73
C LEU A 62 -13.47 17.64 24.07
N ILE A 63 -14.52 16.90 24.44
CA ILE A 63 -15.21 17.06 25.73
C ILE A 63 -14.24 16.86 26.88
N LEU A 64 -13.44 15.81 26.85
CA LEU A 64 -12.44 15.53 27.89
C LEU A 64 -11.39 16.64 28.04
N ALA A 65 -11.12 17.38 26.96
CA ALA A 65 -10.18 18.49 26.97
C ALA A 65 -10.74 19.80 27.55
N VAL A 66 -12.08 19.96 27.63
CA VAL A 66 -12.71 21.24 28.02
C VAL A 66 -13.82 21.10 29.06
N CYS A 67 -14.11 19.91 29.56
CA CYS A 67 -15.23 19.66 30.49
C CYS A 67 -15.06 20.32 31.87
N ASP A 68 -13.87 20.75 32.25
CA ASP A 68 -13.57 21.48 33.47
C ASP A 68 -13.83 23.01 33.38
N GLU A 69 -14.09 23.51 32.17
CA GLU A 69 -14.50 24.91 31.96
C GLU A 69 -15.94 25.13 32.44
N GLU A 70 -16.13 26.04 33.40
CA GLU A 70 -17.39 26.25 34.11
C GLU A 70 -18.60 26.46 33.18
N ASP A 71 -18.45 27.22 32.10
CA ASP A 71 -19.49 27.52 31.12
C ASP A 71 -19.72 26.40 30.08
N MET A 72 -18.92 25.34 30.11
CA MET A 72 -19.02 24.18 29.21
C MET A 72 -19.52 22.91 29.94
N GLN A 73 -19.53 22.85 31.24
CA GLN A 73 -19.83 21.63 32.03
C GLN A 73 -21.16 20.99 31.66
N ALA A 74 -22.28 21.76 31.71
CA ALA A 74 -23.61 21.21 31.46
C ALA A 74 -23.77 20.63 30.05
N ASP A 75 -23.18 21.29 29.04
CA ASP A 75 -23.23 20.83 27.67
C ASP A 75 -22.30 19.63 27.46
N SER A 76 -21.14 19.62 28.12
CA SER A 76 -20.20 18.48 28.11
C SER A 76 -20.85 17.23 28.72
N GLU A 77 -21.53 17.34 29.85
CA GLU A 77 -22.24 16.25 30.52
C GLU A 77 -23.34 15.66 29.59
N TYR A 78 -24.20 16.53 29.05
CA TYR A 78 -25.24 16.11 28.11
C TYR A 78 -24.70 15.39 26.88
N LEU A 79 -23.66 15.96 26.26
CA LEU A 79 -23.05 15.37 25.07
C LEU A 79 -22.31 14.07 25.37
N ALA A 80 -21.54 14.01 26.46
CA ALA A 80 -20.84 12.81 26.88
C ALA A 80 -21.80 11.62 27.09
N GLU A 81 -22.93 11.83 27.78
CA GLU A 81 -23.93 10.77 28.02
C GLU A 81 -24.49 10.20 26.71
N ASN A 82 -24.70 11.03 25.71
CA ASN A 82 -25.24 10.58 24.43
C ASN A 82 -24.16 9.95 23.54
N ILE A 83 -22.95 10.51 23.51
CA ILE A 83 -21.84 9.99 22.72
C ILE A 83 -21.38 8.63 23.23
N LEU A 84 -21.38 8.36 24.54
CA LEU A 84 -21.05 7.06 25.09
C LEU A 84 -21.87 5.92 24.46
N LYS A 85 -23.16 6.16 24.19
CA LYS A 85 -24.04 5.18 23.52
C LYS A 85 -23.57 4.92 22.08
N SER A 86 -23.23 5.98 21.34
CA SER A 86 -22.72 5.87 19.96
C SER A 86 -21.35 5.17 19.92
N LEU A 87 -20.45 5.45 20.86
CA LEU A 87 -19.14 4.81 20.94
C LEU A 87 -19.25 3.31 21.25
N TYR A 88 -20.19 2.93 22.13
CA TYR A 88 -20.45 1.51 22.40
C TYR A 88 -20.93 0.79 21.14
N THR A 89 -21.87 1.37 20.40
CA THR A 89 -22.35 0.85 19.11
C THR A 89 -21.22 0.70 18.10
N SER A 90 -20.28 1.67 18.04
CA SER A 90 -19.12 1.57 17.16
C SER A 90 -18.20 0.40 17.53
N ALA A 91 -18.03 0.11 18.82
CA ALA A 91 -17.25 -1.05 19.27
C ALA A 91 -17.98 -2.38 18.97
N GLU A 92 -19.31 -2.41 19.00
CA GLU A 92 -20.10 -3.60 18.63
C GLU A 92 -19.99 -3.97 17.14
N LEU A 93 -19.56 -3.06 16.26
CA LEU A 93 -19.33 -3.38 14.85
C LEU A 93 -18.25 -4.46 14.63
N TYR A 94 -17.44 -4.76 15.64
CA TYR A 94 -16.43 -5.83 15.59
C TYR A 94 -16.97 -7.19 16.06
N PHE A 95 -18.26 -7.28 16.39
CA PHE A 95 -18.90 -8.54 16.79
C PHE A 95 -19.01 -9.52 15.61
N PRO A 96 -18.79 -10.81 15.82
CA PRO A 96 -18.31 -11.46 17.05
C PRO A 96 -16.80 -11.71 17.08
N THR A 97 -16.10 -11.59 15.96
CA THR A 97 -14.75 -12.12 15.77
C THR A 97 -13.66 -11.07 15.64
N GLY A 98 -14.00 -9.79 15.60
CA GLY A 98 -13.06 -8.67 15.48
C GLY A 98 -12.86 -8.16 14.04
N GLY A 99 -13.58 -8.71 13.07
CA GLY A 99 -13.60 -8.21 11.70
C GLY A 99 -14.38 -6.91 11.56
N TYR A 100 -14.13 -6.17 10.50
CA TYR A 100 -14.81 -4.93 10.21
C TYR A 100 -15.36 -4.92 8.77
N PHE A 101 -16.67 -4.76 8.63
CA PHE A 101 -17.38 -5.01 7.38
C PHE A 101 -17.05 -4.04 6.22
N GLU A 102 -16.55 -2.83 6.51
CA GLU A 102 -16.09 -1.88 5.48
C GLU A 102 -14.62 -2.09 5.08
N GLY A 103 -13.93 -3.09 5.64
CA GLY A 103 -12.53 -3.38 5.34
C GLY A 103 -11.51 -2.66 6.22
N VAL A 104 -10.23 -2.98 6.00
CA VAL A 104 -9.11 -2.57 6.85
C VAL A 104 -8.92 -1.06 6.94
N PRO A 105 -8.90 -0.27 5.86
CA PRO A 105 -8.67 1.17 5.93
C PRO A 105 -9.73 1.93 6.73
N TYR A 106 -10.99 1.53 6.63
CA TYR A 106 -12.08 2.15 7.39
C TYR A 106 -12.03 1.78 8.87
N SER A 107 -11.65 0.52 9.17
CA SER A 107 -11.36 0.11 10.54
C SER A 107 -10.23 0.94 11.16
N ASP A 108 -9.12 1.14 10.42
CA ASP A 108 -7.99 1.96 10.87
C ASP A 108 -8.41 3.42 11.11
N TYR A 109 -9.21 3.99 10.22
CA TYR A 109 -9.72 5.35 10.33
C TYR A 109 -10.62 5.53 11.54
N MET A 110 -11.55 4.61 11.76
CA MET A 110 -12.45 4.65 12.91
C MET A 110 -11.70 4.45 14.23
N LEU A 111 -10.88 3.41 14.32
CA LEU A 111 -10.13 3.09 15.54
C LEU A 111 -9.13 4.20 15.89
N GLY A 112 -8.52 4.85 14.89
CA GLY A 112 -7.61 5.97 15.12
C GLY A 112 -8.23 7.15 15.89
N ASN A 113 -9.55 7.32 15.85
CA ASN A 113 -10.28 8.33 16.59
C ASN A 113 -10.96 7.77 17.86
N LEU A 114 -11.58 6.61 17.75
CA LEU A 114 -12.26 5.95 18.88
C LEU A 114 -11.28 5.66 20.03
N LEU A 115 -10.08 5.14 19.72
CA LEU A 115 -9.09 4.78 20.75
C LEU A 115 -8.53 5.99 21.50
N ILE A 116 -8.45 7.17 20.85
CA ILE A 116 -8.08 8.41 21.54
C ILE A 116 -9.10 8.73 22.64
N ALA A 117 -10.38 8.59 22.33
CA ALA A 117 -11.45 8.80 23.29
C ALA A 117 -11.40 7.77 24.43
N LEU A 118 -11.27 6.48 24.12
CA LEU A 118 -11.22 5.42 25.12
C LEU A 118 -10.05 5.60 26.09
N GLU A 119 -8.88 5.90 25.57
CA GLU A 119 -7.69 6.12 26.39
C GLU A 119 -7.80 7.42 27.21
N GLY A 120 -8.38 8.47 26.60
CA GLY A 120 -8.68 9.73 27.29
C GLY A 120 -9.64 9.51 28.46
N MET A 121 -10.74 8.81 28.26
CA MET A 121 -11.70 8.46 29.33
C MET A 121 -11.04 7.62 30.42
N PHE A 122 -10.23 6.63 30.05
CA PHE A 122 -9.54 5.81 31.02
C PHE A 122 -8.57 6.62 31.88
N LYS A 123 -7.84 7.55 31.29
CA LYS A 123 -6.90 8.44 32.02
C LYS A 123 -7.60 9.49 32.87
N CYS A 124 -8.70 10.08 32.39
CA CYS A 124 -9.40 11.16 33.07
C CYS A 124 -10.43 10.65 34.08
N CYS A 125 -11.16 9.57 33.75
CA CYS A 125 -12.29 9.05 34.52
C CYS A 125 -12.00 7.70 35.21
N GLY A 126 -10.87 7.06 34.91
CA GLY A 126 -10.52 5.73 35.42
C GLY A 126 -11.30 4.58 34.78
N THR A 127 -12.10 4.86 33.74
CA THR A 127 -12.94 3.87 33.06
C THR A 127 -13.24 4.30 31.63
N ASP A 128 -13.37 3.32 30.72
CA ASP A 128 -13.92 3.50 29.37
C ASP A 128 -15.40 3.07 29.28
N TYR A 129 -16.05 2.91 30.43
CA TYR A 129 -17.45 2.49 30.58
C TYR A 129 -17.77 1.16 29.88
N GLY A 130 -16.78 0.28 29.73
CA GLY A 130 -16.92 -1.04 29.13
C GLY A 130 -16.89 -1.08 27.60
N ILE A 131 -16.73 0.05 26.93
CA ILE A 131 -16.68 0.14 25.45
C ILE A 131 -15.54 -0.72 24.90
N GLY A 132 -14.34 -0.60 25.48
CA GLY A 132 -13.17 -1.40 25.07
C GLY A 132 -13.30 -2.90 25.37
N SER A 133 -14.34 -3.32 26.08
CA SER A 133 -14.65 -4.73 26.38
C SER A 133 -15.85 -5.25 25.57
N ALA A 134 -16.35 -4.50 24.60
CA ALA A 134 -17.43 -4.95 23.73
C ALA A 134 -17.04 -6.26 23.01
N PRO A 135 -17.98 -7.20 22.84
CA PRO A 135 -17.70 -8.48 22.20
C PRO A 135 -17.08 -8.30 20.81
N GLY A 136 -15.98 -9.00 20.53
CA GLY A 136 -15.21 -8.87 19.29
C GLY A 136 -14.19 -7.73 19.28
N PHE A 137 -14.45 -6.61 19.95
CA PHE A 137 -13.60 -5.42 19.89
C PHE A 137 -12.16 -5.67 20.35
N THR A 138 -11.97 -6.50 21.38
CA THR A 138 -10.62 -6.87 21.87
C THR A 138 -9.77 -7.59 20.84
N LYS A 139 -10.38 -8.13 19.77
CA LYS A 139 -9.73 -8.85 18.67
C LYS A 139 -9.59 -8.00 17.42
N ALA A 140 -10.05 -6.75 17.43
CA ALA A 140 -10.07 -5.87 16.26
C ALA A 140 -8.69 -5.73 15.57
N GLY A 141 -7.61 -5.74 16.34
CA GLY A 141 -6.26 -5.65 15.78
C GLY A 141 -5.81 -6.89 15.00
N ASN A 142 -6.40 -8.06 15.24
CA ASN A 142 -6.09 -9.28 14.49
C ASN A 142 -6.60 -9.18 13.05
N PHE A 143 -7.69 -8.47 12.80
CA PHE A 143 -8.21 -8.23 11.46
C PHE A 143 -7.16 -7.60 10.53
N PHE A 144 -6.45 -6.59 11.03
CA PHE A 144 -5.35 -5.98 10.27
C PHE A 144 -4.23 -6.98 9.94
N THR A 145 -3.87 -7.84 10.89
CA THR A 145 -2.80 -8.82 10.72
C THR A 145 -3.15 -9.85 9.65
N TYR A 146 -4.37 -10.37 9.69
CA TYR A 146 -4.77 -11.45 8.80
C TYR A 146 -5.20 -10.97 7.42
N MET A 147 -5.58 -9.70 7.26
CA MET A 147 -5.90 -9.11 5.95
C MET A 147 -4.70 -8.43 5.29
N GLN A 148 -3.48 -8.54 5.85
CA GLN A 148 -2.28 -7.91 5.33
C GLN A 148 -1.69 -8.70 4.17
N THR A 149 -1.38 -8.00 3.07
CA THR A 149 -0.60 -8.44 1.90
C THR A 149 0.82 -7.83 1.97
N SER A 150 1.72 -8.21 1.05
CA SER A 150 3.04 -7.55 0.94
C SER A 150 2.96 -6.10 0.46
N LYS A 151 1.88 -5.72 -0.22
CA LYS A 151 1.69 -4.39 -0.83
C LYS A 151 0.67 -3.52 -0.10
N GLY A 152 0.12 -3.98 1.03
CA GLY A 152 -0.90 -3.27 1.78
C GLY A 152 -1.88 -4.19 2.47
N CYS A 153 -3.14 -4.19 2.09
CA CYS A 153 -4.16 -5.09 2.64
C CYS A 153 -5.09 -5.63 1.55
N PHE A 154 -5.80 -6.71 1.88
CA PHE A 154 -6.96 -7.12 1.10
C PHE A 154 -8.00 -6.01 1.16
N ASN A 155 -8.31 -5.47 -0.01
CA ASN A 155 -9.23 -4.37 -0.21
C ASN A 155 -10.49 -4.89 -0.89
N PHE A 156 -11.56 -5.08 -0.16
CA PHE A 156 -12.90 -5.32 -0.68
C PHE A 156 -13.73 -4.05 -0.50
N HIS A 157 -14.80 -3.91 -1.28
CA HIS A 157 -15.63 -2.71 -1.30
C HIS A 157 -14.85 -1.44 -1.68
N ASP A 158 -15.21 -0.29 -1.11
CA ASP A 158 -14.50 0.99 -1.31
C ASP A 158 -13.11 1.05 -0.63
N ALA A 159 -12.67 -0.03 0.02
CA ALA A 159 -11.41 -0.03 0.74
C ALA A 159 -10.21 0.18 -0.20
N ALA A 160 -9.29 1.05 0.19
CA ALA A 160 -8.05 1.24 -0.53
C ALA A 160 -7.06 0.12 -0.22
N LYS A 161 -6.36 -0.40 -1.25
CA LYS A 161 -5.31 -1.40 -1.10
C LYS A 161 -4.16 -0.92 -0.22
N THR A 162 -3.81 0.38 -0.33
CA THR A 162 -2.77 1.02 0.48
C THR A 162 -3.36 2.16 1.29
N TYR A 163 -2.94 2.29 2.53
CA TYR A 163 -3.38 3.33 3.43
C TYR A 163 -2.24 3.76 4.37
N LYS A 164 -2.34 4.97 4.90
CA LYS A 164 -1.41 5.44 5.92
C LYS A 164 -1.83 4.84 7.27
N ALA A 165 -1.13 3.80 7.70
CA ALA A 165 -1.45 3.11 8.93
C ALA A 165 -1.31 4.02 10.16
N ASN A 166 -2.33 4.04 11.00
CA ASN A 166 -2.28 4.61 12.34
C ASN A 166 -1.53 3.65 13.30
N PRO A 167 -1.02 4.11 14.44
CA PRO A 167 -0.43 3.23 15.47
C PRO A 167 -1.47 2.39 16.23
N VAL A 168 -2.63 2.20 15.66
CA VAL A 168 -3.81 1.52 16.25
C VAL A 168 -3.49 0.09 16.65
N ARG A 169 -2.83 -0.66 15.78
CA ARG A 169 -2.50 -2.08 16.05
C ARG A 169 -1.56 -2.25 17.23
N GLU A 170 -0.54 -1.40 17.31
CA GLU A 170 0.39 -1.43 18.44
C GLU A 170 -0.35 -1.09 19.74
N PHE A 171 -1.19 -0.07 19.70
CA PHE A 171 -1.98 0.33 20.86
C PHE A 171 -2.94 -0.78 21.31
N LEU A 172 -3.66 -1.44 20.40
CA LEU A 172 -4.52 -2.58 20.74
C LEU A 172 -3.72 -3.74 21.34
N GLY A 173 -2.52 -4.00 20.78
CA GLY A 173 -1.60 -4.97 21.32
C GLY A 173 -1.22 -4.67 22.80
N TYR A 174 -1.03 -3.39 23.12
CA TYR A 174 -0.76 -2.95 24.50
C TYR A 174 -1.94 -3.11 25.42
N ARG A 175 -3.05 -2.54 24.99
CA ARG A 175 -4.27 -2.49 25.78
C ARG A 175 -4.75 -3.88 26.18
N TYR A 176 -4.68 -4.84 25.26
CA TYR A 176 -5.19 -6.20 25.46
C TYR A 176 -4.10 -7.23 25.76
N ASN A 177 -2.85 -6.78 25.94
CA ASN A 177 -1.68 -7.63 26.17
C ASN A 177 -1.51 -8.69 25.06
N ASP A 178 -1.73 -8.28 23.79
CA ASP A 178 -1.56 -9.11 22.62
C ASP A 178 -0.24 -8.75 21.90
N PRO A 179 0.83 -9.52 22.15
CA PRO A 179 2.13 -9.21 21.58
C PRO A 179 2.21 -9.39 20.07
N VAL A 180 1.35 -10.25 19.49
CA VAL A 180 1.29 -10.47 18.03
C VAL A 180 0.82 -9.21 17.32
N GLN A 181 -0.26 -8.60 17.81
CA GLN A 181 -0.76 -7.34 17.25
C GLN A 181 0.27 -6.22 17.36
N ALA A 182 0.93 -6.09 18.52
CA ALA A 182 1.94 -5.06 18.74
C ALA A 182 3.12 -5.21 17.77
N GLN A 183 3.66 -6.43 17.63
CA GLN A 183 4.78 -6.72 16.72
C GLN A 183 4.39 -6.51 15.27
N MET A 184 3.24 -7.02 14.84
CA MET A 184 2.79 -6.89 13.45
C MET A 184 2.47 -5.45 13.08
N GLY A 185 1.90 -4.66 13.99
CA GLY A 185 1.69 -3.23 13.79
C GLY A 185 2.98 -2.47 13.57
N ARG A 186 4.00 -2.72 14.40
CA ARG A 186 5.34 -2.13 14.26
C ARG A 186 5.99 -2.51 12.93
N ARG A 187 5.98 -3.80 12.59
CA ARG A 187 6.54 -4.32 11.35
C ARG A 187 5.88 -3.70 10.11
N HIS A 188 4.57 -3.55 10.13
CA HIS A 188 3.83 -2.89 9.04
C HIS A 188 4.28 -1.44 8.83
N ARG A 189 4.42 -0.66 9.91
CA ARG A 189 4.90 0.73 9.80
C ARG A 189 6.35 0.81 9.30
N GLN A 190 7.22 -0.10 9.71
CA GLN A 190 8.61 -0.16 9.24
C GLN A 190 8.67 -0.44 7.74
N LEU A 191 7.91 -1.42 7.25
CA LEU A 191 7.84 -1.76 5.81
C LEU A 191 7.25 -0.63 4.98
N ALA A 192 6.24 0.07 5.50
CA ALA A 192 5.64 1.22 4.83
C ALA A 192 6.51 2.50 4.91
N GLN A 193 7.69 2.46 5.56
CA GLN A 193 8.57 3.60 5.80
C GLN A 193 7.83 4.82 6.41
N GLN A 194 6.82 4.56 7.21
CA GLN A 194 6.00 5.61 7.82
C GLN A 194 6.66 6.17 9.07
N GLY A 195 6.75 7.49 9.11
CA GLY A 195 7.25 8.22 10.27
C GLY A 195 6.28 8.17 11.46
N TYR A 196 6.78 8.60 12.62
CA TYR A 196 5.98 8.75 13.83
C TYR A 196 5.19 10.06 13.80
N ASP A 197 3.94 10.02 14.28
CA ASP A 197 3.09 11.20 14.49
C ASP A 197 2.76 11.39 15.98
N LEU A 198 1.96 12.44 16.30
CA LEU A 198 1.54 12.69 17.69
C LEU A 198 0.73 11.55 18.30
N ARG A 199 -0.02 10.80 17.48
CA ARG A 199 -0.78 9.62 17.94
C ARG A 199 0.16 8.50 18.35
N THR A 200 1.27 8.32 17.64
CA THR A 200 2.30 7.36 18.02
C THR A 200 2.87 7.69 19.40
N LEU A 201 3.15 8.97 19.68
CA LEU A 201 3.61 9.40 21.02
C LEU A 201 2.52 9.21 22.08
N TYR A 202 1.28 9.50 21.75
CA TYR A 202 0.13 9.34 22.65
C TYR A 202 -0.11 7.89 23.05
N PHE A 203 0.04 6.97 22.11
CA PHE A 203 -0.16 5.53 22.30
C PHE A 203 1.13 4.78 22.68
N TYR A 204 2.30 5.45 22.69
CA TYR A 204 3.56 4.81 23.06
C TYR A 204 3.55 4.40 24.52
N ASP A 205 3.69 3.09 24.76
CA ASP A 205 3.89 2.54 26.09
C ASP A 205 5.29 1.90 26.18
N LYS A 206 6.17 2.50 27.02
CA LYS A 206 7.50 1.98 27.29
C LYS A 206 7.47 0.54 27.88
N GLY A 207 6.36 0.16 28.51
CA GLY A 207 6.19 -1.17 29.10
C GLY A 207 6.19 -2.33 28.10
N ILE A 208 6.14 -2.09 26.78
CA ILE A 208 6.24 -3.17 25.78
C ILE A 208 7.65 -3.69 25.65
N THR A 209 8.61 -2.79 25.47
CA THR A 209 10.03 -3.15 25.41
C THR A 209 10.44 -3.89 26.68
N ASP A 210 9.94 -3.43 27.83
CA ASP A 210 10.24 -4.02 29.12
C ASP A 210 9.52 -5.36 29.38
N ARG A 211 8.44 -5.66 28.65
CA ARG A 211 7.67 -6.92 28.77
C ARG A 211 8.15 -8.05 27.86
N GLY A 212 9.18 -7.83 27.04
CA GLY A 212 9.70 -8.84 26.10
C GLY A 212 8.76 -9.16 24.94
N LEU A 213 7.82 -8.25 24.63
CA LEU A 213 6.85 -8.43 23.54
C LEU A 213 7.46 -8.17 22.15
N GLU A 214 8.76 -7.99 22.04
CA GLU A 214 9.42 -7.60 20.78
C GLU A 214 9.69 -8.76 19.82
N ASN A 215 9.78 -9.99 20.34
CA ASN A 215 10.13 -11.18 19.56
C ASN A 215 9.13 -12.31 19.80
N VAL A 216 7.97 -12.20 19.18
CA VAL A 216 6.95 -13.24 19.25
C VAL A 216 7.21 -14.25 18.13
N ASP A 217 7.16 -15.53 18.47
CA ASP A 217 7.12 -16.60 17.49
C ASP A 217 5.76 -16.60 16.79
N LEU A 218 5.74 -16.12 15.54
CA LEU A 218 4.53 -16.10 14.72
C LEU A 218 4.18 -17.48 14.15
N SER A 219 5.06 -18.46 14.23
CA SER A 219 4.80 -19.81 13.68
C SER A 219 3.69 -20.56 14.40
N ALA A 220 3.39 -20.17 15.64
CA ALA A 220 2.29 -20.73 16.43
C ALA A 220 0.92 -20.09 16.15
N GLN A 221 0.88 -19.02 15.34
CA GLN A 221 -0.37 -18.35 15.03
C GLN A 221 -1.18 -19.12 13.97
N PRO A 222 -2.52 -19.08 14.05
CA PRO A 222 -3.37 -19.57 12.96
C PRO A 222 -2.94 -18.95 11.62
N LEU A 223 -2.85 -19.74 10.55
CA LEU A 223 -2.54 -19.25 9.21
C LEU A 223 -3.80 -18.80 8.47
N ASP A 224 -4.95 -19.35 8.86
CA ASP A 224 -6.22 -19.15 8.18
C ASP A 224 -7.27 -18.65 9.15
N VAL A 225 -8.04 -17.66 8.71
CA VAL A 225 -9.09 -17.06 9.50
C VAL A 225 -10.33 -16.73 8.66
N TYR A 226 -11.45 -16.73 9.34
CA TYR A 226 -12.69 -16.16 8.84
C TYR A 226 -13.29 -15.25 9.91
N TYR A 227 -13.69 -14.06 9.47
CA TYR A 227 -14.30 -13.04 10.32
C TYR A 227 -15.79 -12.98 10.07
N GLU A 228 -16.55 -13.69 10.89
CA GLU A 228 -17.99 -13.56 10.97
C GLU A 228 -18.35 -12.11 11.36
N GLY A 229 -19.33 -11.54 10.70
CA GLY A 229 -19.72 -10.13 10.84
C GLY A 229 -19.09 -9.21 9.79
N ALA A 230 -17.84 -9.46 9.41
CA ALA A 230 -17.20 -8.87 8.23
C ALA A 230 -17.36 -9.75 6.98
N GLU A 231 -17.66 -11.02 7.19
CA GLU A 231 -17.81 -12.06 6.16
C GLU A 231 -16.60 -12.12 5.20
N ALA A 232 -15.42 -11.89 5.76
CA ALA A 232 -14.15 -11.89 5.05
C ALA A 232 -13.19 -12.90 5.69
N GLY A 233 -12.36 -13.53 4.88
CA GLY A 233 -11.38 -14.49 5.35
C GLY A 233 -10.07 -14.40 4.59
N SER A 234 -9.05 -15.08 5.13
CA SER A 234 -7.78 -15.22 4.45
C SER A 234 -7.14 -16.57 4.71
N PHE A 235 -6.38 -17.04 3.73
CA PHE A 235 -5.42 -18.13 3.83
C PHE A 235 -4.03 -17.60 3.55
N ARG A 236 -3.01 -18.20 4.18
CA ARG A 236 -1.61 -17.86 3.94
C ARG A 236 -0.68 -19.04 4.17
N ASP A 237 0.48 -19.00 3.56
CA ASP A 237 1.54 -19.99 3.79
C ASP A 237 2.31 -19.69 5.09
N SER A 238 2.52 -18.41 5.39
CA SER A 238 3.32 -17.93 6.52
C SER A 238 2.95 -16.48 6.90
N PHE A 239 3.59 -15.97 7.95
CA PHE A 239 3.58 -14.55 8.31
C PHE A 239 4.79 -13.77 7.76
N ASP A 240 5.45 -14.30 6.74
CA ASP A 240 6.42 -13.49 6.00
C ASP A 240 5.69 -12.44 5.16
N VAL A 241 5.77 -11.19 5.58
CA VAL A 241 5.10 -10.07 4.90
C VAL A 241 5.89 -9.54 3.70
N THR A 242 7.09 -10.07 3.46
CA THR A 242 7.92 -9.61 2.32
C THR A 242 7.61 -10.41 1.06
N ASN A 243 7.28 -11.69 1.19
CA ASN A 243 6.94 -12.57 0.08
C ASN A 243 5.90 -13.64 0.50
N PRO A 244 4.70 -13.24 0.95
CA PRO A 244 3.68 -14.19 1.34
C PRO A 244 3.06 -14.90 0.14
N VAL A 245 2.55 -16.11 0.37
CA VAL A 245 1.42 -16.62 -0.42
C VAL A 245 0.16 -16.28 0.36
N PHE A 246 -0.71 -15.48 -0.22
CA PHE A 246 -1.89 -14.94 0.43
C PHE A 246 -3.12 -15.05 -0.45
N VAL A 247 -4.20 -15.52 0.14
CA VAL A 247 -5.55 -15.52 -0.43
C VAL A 247 -6.44 -14.71 0.48
N GLY A 248 -7.10 -13.69 -0.06
CA GLY A 248 -8.21 -13.00 0.59
C GLY A 248 -9.50 -13.36 -0.12
N PHE A 249 -10.60 -13.52 0.61
CA PHE A 249 -11.92 -13.77 0.06
C PHE A 249 -12.99 -13.09 0.90
N HIS A 250 -14.06 -12.64 0.22
CA HIS A 250 -15.13 -11.85 0.82
C HIS A 250 -16.51 -12.27 0.28
N ALA A 251 -17.52 -12.15 1.16
CA ALA A 251 -18.93 -12.33 0.83
C ALA A 251 -19.77 -11.41 1.73
N GLY A 252 -20.93 -11.85 2.22
CA GLY A 252 -21.74 -11.11 3.22
C GLY A 252 -22.89 -10.33 2.61
N TRP A 253 -23.00 -9.05 2.97
CA TRP A 253 -24.13 -8.19 2.62
C TRP A 253 -23.86 -7.30 1.42
N THR A 254 -24.85 -7.16 0.52
CA THR A 254 -24.94 -6.03 -0.40
C THR A 254 -25.87 -4.94 0.14
N ASN A 255 -25.71 -3.70 -0.31
CA ASN A 255 -26.44 -2.50 0.12
C ASN A 255 -26.13 -2.09 1.58
N ILE A 256 -24.85 -2.12 1.91
CA ILE A 256 -24.28 -1.55 3.12
C ILE A 256 -23.42 -0.31 2.79
N PRO A 257 -23.02 0.51 3.79
CA PRO A 257 -22.10 1.62 3.53
C PRO A 257 -20.81 1.17 2.84
N HIS A 258 -20.37 1.91 1.85
CA HIS A 258 -19.14 1.67 1.09
C HIS A 258 -19.07 0.36 0.29
N ASP A 259 -20.18 -0.38 0.16
CA ASP A 259 -20.17 -1.65 -0.56
C ASP A 259 -19.97 -1.53 -2.07
N HIS A 260 -19.51 -2.63 -2.61
CA HIS A 260 -19.58 -2.99 -4.03
C HIS A 260 -20.51 -4.21 -4.21
N LEU A 261 -20.76 -4.61 -5.44
CA LEU A 261 -21.44 -5.87 -5.75
C LEU A 261 -20.38 -6.95 -6.00
N ASP A 262 -19.67 -7.29 -4.94
CA ASP A 262 -18.44 -8.07 -4.91
C ASP A 262 -18.53 -9.35 -4.06
N LEU A 263 -19.76 -9.85 -3.81
CA LEU A 263 -19.93 -11.11 -3.08
C LEU A 263 -19.28 -12.27 -3.84
N GLY A 264 -18.32 -12.91 -3.20
CA GLY A 264 -17.45 -13.90 -3.82
C GLY A 264 -16.16 -13.32 -4.41
N GLU A 265 -15.81 -12.08 -4.08
CA GLU A 265 -14.53 -11.45 -4.43
C GLU A 265 -13.35 -12.21 -3.81
N PHE A 266 -12.22 -12.20 -4.51
CA PHE A 266 -10.98 -12.76 -4.01
C PHE A 266 -9.76 -12.01 -4.52
N VAL A 267 -8.68 -12.06 -3.74
CA VAL A 267 -7.35 -11.65 -4.16
C VAL A 267 -6.38 -12.82 -3.97
N PHE A 268 -5.36 -12.87 -4.82
CA PHE A 268 -4.30 -13.87 -4.73
C PHE A 268 -2.93 -13.23 -4.91
N GLU A 269 -2.07 -13.43 -3.94
CA GLU A 269 -0.69 -12.97 -3.94
C GLU A 269 0.26 -14.15 -3.81
N ALA A 270 1.31 -14.18 -4.61
CA ALA A 270 2.42 -15.11 -4.51
C ALA A 270 3.66 -14.54 -5.19
N ASN A 271 4.84 -14.90 -4.70
CA ASN A 271 6.14 -14.47 -5.23
C ASN A 271 6.29 -12.93 -5.34
N GLY A 272 5.74 -12.20 -4.35
CA GLY A 272 5.78 -10.73 -4.30
C GLY A 272 4.88 -10.01 -5.32
N VAL A 273 4.04 -10.75 -6.05
CA VAL A 273 3.09 -10.24 -7.04
C VAL A 273 1.65 -10.52 -6.59
N ILE A 274 0.80 -9.51 -6.66
CA ILE A 274 -0.65 -9.72 -6.54
C ILE A 274 -1.17 -10.06 -7.94
N TRP A 275 -1.64 -11.29 -8.12
CA TRP A 275 -2.07 -11.86 -9.40
C TRP A 275 -3.55 -11.63 -9.68
N ALA A 276 -4.40 -11.79 -8.66
CA ALA A 276 -5.80 -11.39 -8.69
C ALA A 276 -5.97 -10.15 -7.82
N GLU A 277 -6.44 -9.06 -8.41
CA GLU A 277 -6.51 -7.74 -7.77
C GLU A 277 -7.93 -7.21 -7.73
N ASP A 278 -8.37 -6.71 -6.57
CA ASP A 278 -9.52 -5.84 -6.46
C ASP A 278 -9.12 -4.42 -6.89
N LEU A 279 -9.96 -3.76 -7.69
CA LEU A 279 -9.67 -2.42 -8.23
C LEU A 279 -9.88 -1.30 -7.20
N GLY A 280 -10.59 -1.58 -6.10
CA GLY A 280 -10.95 -0.61 -5.05
C GLY A 280 -11.92 0.46 -5.51
N SER A 281 -12.10 1.48 -4.69
CA SER A 281 -13.01 2.59 -4.95
C SER A 281 -12.72 3.35 -6.25
N ASP A 282 -13.73 4.02 -6.77
CA ASP A 282 -13.60 5.04 -7.81
C ASP A 282 -13.62 6.45 -7.18
N ASN A 283 -13.66 7.49 -7.97
CA ASN A 283 -13.73 8.87 -7.52
C ASN A 283 -15.10 9.15 -6.85
N TYR A 284 -15.09 9.47 -5.56
CA TYR A 284 -16.28 9.79 -4.76
C TYR A 284 -17.06 11.01 -5.25
N SER A 285 -16.46 11.85 -6.09
CA SER A 285 -17.14 12.99 -6.73
C SER A 285 -18.01 12.59 -7.93
N LEU A 286 -18.00 11.32 -8.33
CA LEU A 286 -18.86 10.83 -9.39
C LEU A 286 -20.35 10.96 -9.00
N PRO A 287 -21.25 11.26 -9.96
CA PRO A 287 -22.67 11.41 -9.67
C PRO A 287 -23.25 10.19 -8.98
N SER A 288 -23.99 10.42 -7.91
CA SER A 288 -24.72 9.38 -7.17
C SER A 288 -23.85 8.25 -6.56
N TYR A 289 -22.55 8.47 -6.34
CA TYR A 289 -21.63 7.46 -5.86
C TYR A 289 -22.16 6.67 -4.64
N PHE A 290 -22.70 7.36 -3.64
CA PHE A 290 -23.28 6.79 -2.42
C PHE A 290 -24.80 6.55 -2.50
N GLN A 291 -25.36 6.51 -3.68
CA GLN A 291 -26.76 6.23 -3.94
C GLN A 291 -26.90 4.98 -4.80
N ARG A 292 -28.13 4.51 -4.98
CA ARG A 292 -28.42 3.33 -5.82
C ARG A 292 -27.80 3.41 -7.23
N ASP A 293 -27.83 4.58 -7.86
CA ASP A 293 -27.25 4.80 -9.19
C ASP A 293 -25.71 4.72 -9.20
N GLY A 294 -25.06 4.74 -8.04
CA GLY A 294 -23.62 4.54 -7.89
C GLY A 294 -23.17 3.16 -8.37
N TYR A 295 -24.02 2.14 -8.30
CA TYR A 295 -23.69 0.82 -8.86
C TYR A 295 -23.67 0.77 -10.40
N LYS A 296 -23.91 1.89 -11.09
CA LYS A 296 -23.60 2.06 -12.52
C LYS A 296 -22.11 2.31 -12.76
N ILE A 297 -21.37 2.72 -11.74
CA ILE A 297 -19.91 2.92 -11.79
C ILE A 297 -19.25 1.55 -11.91
N TYR A 298 -18.31 1.43 -12.85
CA TYR A 298 -17.70 0.16 -13.20
C TYR A 298 -17.11 -0.60 -12.02
N ARG A 299 -16.34 0.08 -11.15
CA ARG A 299 -15.70 -0.52 -9.97
C ARG A 299 -16.66 -0.93 -8.85
N LYS A 300 -17.88 -0.45 -8.85
CA LYS A 300 -18.89 -0.76 -7.82
C LYS A 300 -19.84 -1.88 -8.20
N ARG A 301 -19.79 -2.37 -9.40
CA ARG A 301 -20.67 -3.45 -9.84
C ARG A 301 -19.89 -4.73 -10.12
N THR A 302 -20.55 -5.85 -10.06
CA THR A 302 -19.99 -7.20 -10.21
C THR A 302 -19.07 -7.36 -11.43
N GLU A 303 -19.28 -6.58 -12.49
CA GLU A 303 -18.46 -6.59 -13.69
C GLU A 303 -17.04 -6.04 -13.45
N GLY A 304 -16.85 -5.18 -12.46
CA GLY A 304 -15.55 -4.63 -12.04
C GLY A 304 -14.77 -5.54 -11.12
N GLU A 305 -15.36 -6.63 -10.61
CA GLU A 305 -14.86 -7.49 -9.55
C GLU A 305 -14.38 -8.85 -10.07
N ASN A 306 -13.68 -9.63 -9.21
CA ASN A 306 -13.27 -10.99 -9.52
C ASN A 306 -14.41 -11.99 -9.32
N CYS A 307 -15.50 -11.74 -10.00
CA CYS A 307 -16.78 -12.41 -9.83
C CYS A 307 -17.32 -12.97 -11.15
N VAL A 308 -18.43 -13.73 -11.04
CA VAL A 308 -19.21 -14.16 -12.20
C VAL A 308 -20.28 -13.13 -12.51
N VAL A 309 -20.47 -12.82 -13.79
CA VAL A 309 -21.57 -11.98 -14.30
C VAL A 309 -22.48 -12.83 -15.16
N LEU A 310 -23.77 -12.83 -14.84
CA LEU A 310 -24.81 -13.53 -15.57
C LEU A 310 -25.71 -12.53 -16.29
N ASN A 311 -25.95 -12.73 -17.59
CA ASN A 311 -26.84 -11.91 -18.42
C ASN A 311 -26.62 -10.40 -18.24
N PRO A 312 -25.43 -9.86 -18.54
CA PRO A 312 -25.16 -8.42 -18.41
C PRO A 312 -26.10 -7.62 -19.30
N GLN A 313 -26.81 -6.65 -18.71
CA GLN A 313 -27.82 -5.84 -19.43
C GLN A 313 -27.52 -4.36 -19.27
N LYS A 314 -27.87 -3.58 -20.32
CA LYS A 314 -27.59 -2.16 -20.38
C LYS A 314 -28.50 -1.31 -19.49
N ASP A 315 -29.79 -1.67 -19.40
CA ASP A 315 -30.83 -0.92 -18.69
C ASP A 315 -31.35 -1.76 -17.53
N VAL A 316 -30.65 -1.69 -16.39
CA VAL A 316 -31.04 -2.43 -15.19
C VAL A 316 -31.37 -1.46 -14.09
N ASP A 317 -32.64 -1.18 -13.88
CA ASP A 317 -33.12 -0.30 -12.82
C ASP A 317 -32.90 -0.87 -11.41
N SER A 318 -32.59 -2.16 -11.29
CA SER A 318 -32.56 -2.85 -10.02
C SER A 318 -31.51 -3.96 -9.87
N TYR A 319 -30.67 -4.19 -10.87
CA TYR A 319 -29.73 -5.31 -10.89
C TYR A 319 -28.47 -4.99 -11.71
N TYR A 320 -27.37 -4.82 -11.05
CA TYR A 320 -26.08 -4.45 -11.67
C TYR A 320 -25.06 -5.60 -11.61
N GLY A 321 -25.54 -6.84 -11.72
CA GLY A 321 -24.78 -8.07 -11.61
C GLY A 321 -25.25 -8.91 -10.44
N GLN A 322 -25.11 -8.44 -9.21
CA GLN A 322 -25.64 -9.05 -7.99
C GLN A 322 -26.85 -8.28 -7.48
N LYS A 323 -27.75 -8.98 -6.79
CA LYS A 323 -28.96 -8.39 -6.17
C LYS A 323 -28.56 -7.57 -4.94
N LEU A 324 -29.21 -6.41 -4.76
CA LEU A 324 -29.05 -5.56 -3.58
C LEU A 324 -29.88 -6.04 -2.38
N GLY A 325 -29.37 -5.83 -1.18
CA GLY A 325 -30.05 -6.14 0.08
C GLY A 325 -30.14 -7.64 0.39
N VAL A 326 -29.14 -8.40 -0.02
CA VAL A 326 -29.05 -9.84 0.22
C VAL A 326 -27.78 -10.19 0.99
N PHE A 327 -27.77 -11.38 1.56
CA PHE A 327 -26.65 -11.94 2.30
C PHE A 327 -26.20 -13.25 1.68
N ALA A 328 -24.88 -13.38 1.45
CA ALA A 328 -24.25 -14.62 1.04
C ALA A 328 -23.67 -15.34 2.26
N THR A 329 -23.96 -16.62 2.40
CA THR A 329 -23.67 -17.40 3.60
C THR A 329 -22.44 -18.26 3.42
N LEU A 330 -21.50 -18.23 4.39
CA LEU A 330 -20.44 -19.23 4.49
C LEU A 330 -21.07 -20.60 4.78
N ILE A 331 -20.77 -21.60 3.95
CA ILE A 331 -21.29 -22.97 4.09
C ILE A 331 -20.23 -23.98 4.47
N ASP A 332 -18.95 -23.67 4.26
CA ASP A 332 -17.84 -24.51 4.67
C ASP A 332 -16.58 -23.65 4.91
N PHE A 333 -15.81 -24.00 5.95
CA PHE A 333 -14.50 -23.45 6.25
C PHE A 333 -13.66 -24.48 6.98
N GLU A 334 -12.54 -24.87 6.37
CA GLU A 334 -11.55 -25.70 7.02
C GLU A 334 -10.17 -25.05 6.83
N GLY A 335 -9.57 -24.63 7.94
CA GLY A 335 -8.28 -23.94 7.94
C GLY A 335 -7.29 -24.52 8.93
N ASN A 336 -6.10 -23.90 8.97
CA ASN A 336 -5.00 -24.23 9.88
C ASN A 336 -4.50 -25.67 9.74
N LYS A 337 -4.60 -26.22 8.52
CA LYS A 337 -3.98 -27.50 8.15
C LYS A 337 -2.65 -27.23 7.47
N ALA A 338 -1.65 -28.05 7.76
CA ALA A 338 -0.31 -27.87 7.19
C ALA A 338 -0.33 -27.85 5.65
N ARG A 339 -1.21 -28.64 5.03
CA ARG A 339 -1.25 -28.85 3.58
C ARG A 339 -2.29 -28.02 2.85
N GLY A 340 -2.99 -27.10 3.52
CA GLY A 340 -3.93 -26.21 2.85
C GLY A 340 -5.09 -25.74 3.70
N ALA A 341 -6.05 -25.11 3.03
CA ALA A 341 -7.30 -24.60 3.60
C ALA A 341 -8.39 -24.57 2.53
N LYS A 342 -9.66 -24.47 2.94
CA LYS A 342 -10.79 -24.28 2.02
C LYS A 342 -11.88 -23.42 2.66
N ALA A 343 -12.63 -22.74 1.82
CA ALA A 343 -13.86 -22.04 2.18
C ALA A 343 -14.89 -22.15 1.03
N ALA A 344 -16.16 -22.10 1.35
CA ALA A 344 -17.22 -22.05 0.35
C ALA A 344 -18.40 -21.22 0.81
N PHE A 345 -19.01 -20.50 -0.13
CA PHE A 345 -20.15 -19.62 0.09
C PHE A 345 -21.34 -19.99 -0.80
N ASP A 346 -22.54 -19.89 -0.24
CA ASP A 346 -23.78 -19.88 -0.98
C ASP A 346 -24.05 -18.46 -1.48
N LEU A 347 -23.82 -18.22 -2.76
CA LEU A 347 -24.09 -16.96 -3.44
C LEU A 347 -25.47 -16.91 -4.10
N THR A 348 -26.31 -17.93 -3.96
CA THR A 348 -27.63 -18.03 -4.59
C THR A 348 -28.49 -16.77 -4.40
N PRO A 349 -28.56 -16.17 -3.18
CA PRO A 349 -29.39 -14.97 -3.00
C PRO A 349 -28.96 -13.79 -3.88
N ALA A 350 -27.66 -13.66 -4.16
CA ALA A 350 -27.13 -12.58 -4.99
C ALA A 350 -27.43 -12.78 -6.48
N TYR A 351 -27.61 -14.01 -6.93
CA TYR A 351 -27.82 -14.38 -8.32
C TYR A 351 -29.19 -14.99 -8.60
N GLU A 352 -30.14 -14.82 -7.69
CA GLU A 352 -31.46 -15.45 -7.77
C GLU A 352 -32.26 -15.14 -9.06
N ARG A 353 -31.91 -14.07 -9.79
CA ARG A 353 -32.53 -13.76 -11.07
C ARG A 353 -32.24 -14.85 -12.13
N ASP A 354 -30.99 -15.31 -12.19
CA ASP A 354 -30.44 -16.12 -13.29
C ASP A 354 -30.06 -17.53 -12.84
N ALA A 355 -29.85 -17.76 -11.56
CA ALA A 355 -29.47 -19.06 -11.00
C ALA A 355 -30.46 -19.57 -9.95
N GLU A 356 -30.73 -20.89 -9.98
CA GLU A 356 -31.47 -21.60 -8.91
C GLU A 356 -30.57 -21.92 -7.73
N LYS A 357 -29.27 -22.13 -8.01
CA LYS A 357 -28.22 -22.37 -7.01
C LYS A 357 -26.89 -21.85 -7.53
N TYR A 358 -26.11 -21.23 -6.65
CA TYR A 358 -24.75 -20.85 -6.94
C TYR A 358 -23.88 -20.99 -5.68
N VAL A 359 -22.85 -21.86 -5.78
CA VAL A 359 -21.83 -22.03 -4.74
C VAL A 359 -20.49 -21.69 -5.33
N ARG A 360 -19.72 -20.82 -4.65
CA ARG A 360 -18.31 -20.53 -4.93
C ARG A 360 -17.44 -21.08 -3.84
N GLY A 361 -16.40 -21.82 -4.21
CA GLY A 361 -15.40 -22.37 -3.31
C GLY A 361 -14.01 -21.86 -3.60
N TYR A 362 -13.20 -21.77 -2.56
CA TYR A 362 -11.77 -21.45 -2.58
C TYR A 362 -11.02 -22.62 -1.94
N TYR A 363 -10.11 -23.22 -2.68
CA TYR A 363 -9.26 -24.30 -2.22
C TYR A 363 -7.80 -23.87 -2.31
N PHE A 364 -7.19 -23.65 -1.16
CA PHE A 364 -5.79 -23.31 -1.03
C PHE A 364 -5.01 -24.62 -0.78
N GLY A 365 -4.37 -25.15 -1.82
CA GLY A 365 -3.80 -26.48 -1.87
C GLY A 365 -2.33 -26.52 -2.24
N ASP A 366 -1.89 -27.71 -2.64
CA ASP A 366 -0.51 -28.01 -3.01
C ASP A 366 0.49 -27.46 -1.98
N ASP A 367 0.27 -27.87 -0.72
CA ASP A 367 1.07 -27.44 0.43
C ASP A 367 1.12 -25.90 0.63
N ARG A 368 -0.06 -25.26 0.42
CA ARG A 368 -0.30 -23.83 0.65
C ARG A 368 0.34 -22.90 -0.38
N ASN A 369 0.40 -23.33 -1.62
CA ASN A 369 1.02 -22.54 -2.69
C ASN A 369 0.08 -22.20 -3.86
N THR A 370 -1.01 -22.96 -4.06
CA THR A 370 -1.93 -22.78 -5.19
C THR A 370 -3.33 -22.43 -4.72
N LEU A 371 -4.03 -21.62 -5.50
CA LEU A 371 -5.44 -21.32 -5.28
C LEU A 371 -6.28 -21.92 -6.41
N THR A 372 -7.31 -22.69 -6.05
CA THR A 372 -8.41 -23.04 -6.96
C THR A 372 -9.66 -22.28 -6.56
N VAL A 373 -10.21 -21.52 -7.49
CA VAL A 373 -11.54 -20.89 -7.38
C VAL A 373 -12.50 -21.72 -8.22
N GLN A 374 -13.54 -22.26 -7.60
CA GLN A 374 -14.53 -23.08 -8.29
C GLN A 374 -15.93 -22.53 -8.09
N ASP A 375 -16.67 -22.45 -9.18
CA ASP A 375 -18.06 -22.02 -9.24
C ASP A 375 -18.95 -23.17 -9.71
N GLU A 376 -19.96 -23.51 -8.90
CA GLU A 376 -21.01 -24.48 -9.21
C GLU A 376 -22.34 -23.76 -9.32
N ILE A 377 -22.86 -23.65 -10.55
CA ILE A 377 -24.03 -22.82 -10.85
C ILE A 377 -25.11 -23.68 -11.53
N ALA A 378 -26.31 -23.70 -10.97
CA ALA A 378 -27.53 -24.21 -11.61
C ALA A 378 -28.28 -23.04 -12.24
N LEU A 379 -28.18 -22.89 -13.56
CA LEU A 379 -28.80 -21.79 -14.29
C LEU A 379 -30.29 -22.03 -14.53
N LYS A 380 -31.10 -20.97 -14.47
CA LYS A 380 -32.54 -21.00 -14.71
C LYS A 380 -32.92 -21.13 -16.17
N GLY A 381 -32.01 -20.86 -17.08
CA GLY A 381 -32.23 -20.89 -18.53
C GLY A 381 -31.01 -20.55 -19.31
N ASP A 382 -31.19 -20.26 -20.60
CA ASP A 382 -30.13 -19.81 -21.48
C ASP A 382 -29.50 -18.51 -20.94
N THR A 383 -28.20 -18.49 -20.73
CA THR A 383 -27.50 -17.43 -20.04
C THR A 383 -26.19 -17.07 -20.72
N GLU A 384 -25.95 -15.79 -20.97
CA GLU A 384 -24.63 -15.28 -21.26
C GLU A 384 -23.86 -15.18 -19.90
N LEU A 385 -22.66 -15.79 -19.82
CA LEU A 385 -21.90 -15.86 -18.59
C LEU A 385 -20.47 -15.38 -18.81
N TYR A 386 -20.00 -14.53 -17.90
CA TYR A 386 -18.60 -14.16 -17.76
C TYR A 386 -18.09 -14.56 -16.38
N TRP A 387 -16.93 -15.18 -16.33
CA TRP A 387 -16.09 -15.29 -15.14
C TRP A 387 -14.92 -14.31 -15.29
N PHE A 388 -14.65 -13.48 -14.30
CA PHE A 388 -13.63 -12.43 -14.37
C PHE A 388 -12.59 -12.54 -13.27
N MET A 389 -11.35 -12.21 -13.62
CA MET A 389 -10.25 -11.96 -12.70
C MET A 389 -9.44 -10.75 -13.19
N ASN A 390 -9.42 -9.68 -12.41
CA ASN A 390 -8.64 -8.47 -12.68
C ASN A 390 -7.17 -8.71 -12.34
N THR A 391 -6.28 -8.19 -13.17
CA THR A 391 -4.84 -8.29 -12.96
C THR A 391 -4.10 -7.11 -13.59
N SER A 392 -2.96 -6.74 -13.02
CA SER A 392 -1.99 -5.84 -13.65
C SER A 392 -0.84 -6.60 -14.35
N ALA A 393 -0.87 -7.93 -14.33
CA ALA A 393 0.08 -8.77 -15.05
C ALA A 393 -0.26 -8.84 -16.55
N ASP A 394 0.73 -9.09 -17.40
CA ASP A 394 0.51 -9.42 -18.80
C ASP A 394 -0.07 -10.82 -18.93
N ILE A 395 -1.10 -10.97 -19.77
CA ILE A 395 -1.82 -12.23 -19.98
C ILE A 395 -1.41 -12.82 -21.34
N LYS A 396 -1.00 -14.07 -21.33
CA LYS A 396 -0.79 -14.86 -22.54
C LYS A 396 -1.71 -16.07 -22.53
N ILE A 397 -2.75 -16.06 -23.39
CA ILE A 397 -3.61 -17.23 -23.59
C ILE A 397 -2.81 -18.27 -24.39
N ILE A 398 -2.73 -19.48 -23.86
CA ILE A 398 -2.10 -20.64 -24.53
C ILE A 398 -3.14 -21.40 -25.34
N ASP A 399 -4.26 -21.70 -24.70
CA ASP A 399 -5.47 -22.31 -25.30
C ASP A 399 -6.67 -22.06 -24.36
N ASN A 400 -7.84 -22.63 -24.68
CA ASN A 400 -9.04 -22.43 -23.86
C ASN A 400 -8.96 -23.01 -22.45
N THR A 401 -7.94 -23.83 -22.15
CA THR A 401 -7.77 -24.46 -20.84
C THR A 401 -6.59 -23.88 -20.07
N LYS A 402 -5.81 -22.99 -20.70
CA LYS A 402 -4.54 -22.54 -20.09
C LYS A 402 -4.16 -21.11 -20.47
N ALA A 403 -3.77 -20.34 -19.48
CA ALA A 403 -3.11 -19.06 -19.66
C ALA A 403 -1.83 -18.97 -18.79
N VAL A 404 -0.94 -18.05 -19.14
CA VAL A 404 0.23 -17.67 -18.33
C VAL A 404 0.20 -16.16 -18.12
N LEU A 405 0.27 -15.76 -16.87
CA LEU A 405 0.40 -14.34 -16.48
C LEU A 405 1.86 -14.06 -16.14
N THR A 406 2.36 -12.88 -16.52
CA THR A 406 3.75 -12.49 -16.22
C THR A 406 3.79 -11.05 -15.68
N LYS A 407 4.55 -10.84 -14.61
CA LYS A 407 4.81 -9.53 -14.00
C LYS A 407 6.08 -9.59 -13.14
N ASP A 408 6.89 -8.53 -13.18
CA ASP A 408 8.07 -8.38 -12.33
C ASP A 408 9.02 -9.60 -12.37
N ASP A 409 9.26 -10.16 -13.56
CA ASP A 409 10.03 -11.39 -13.81
C ASP A 409 9.46 -12.65 -13.13
N GLN A 410 8.25 -12.60 -12.62
CA GLN A 410 7.51 -13.74 -12.10
C GLN A 410 6.47 -14.21 -13.10
N SER A 411 6.04 -15.46 -12.97
CA SER A 411 4.97 -16.02 -13.77
C SER A 411 3.97 -16.79 -12.92
N LEU A 412 2.73 -16.83 -13.39
CA LEU A 412 1.62 -17.59 -12.84
C LEU A 412 0.99 -18.40 -13.95
N THR A 413 0.90 -19.72 -13.76
CA THR A 413 0.12 -20.58 -14.65
C THR A 413 -1.33 -20.61 -14.18
N VAL A 414 -2.25 -20.39 -15.11
CA VAL A 414 -3.70 -20.51 -14.90
C VAL A 414 -4.20 -21.69 -15.69
N ASP A 415 -4.83 -22.64 -15.01
CA ASP A 415 -5.47 -23.80 -15.63
C ASP A 415 -6.97 -23.73 -15.39
N VAL A 416 -7.72 -23.93 -16.46
CA VAL A 416 -9.17 -23.80 -16.50
C VAL A 416 -9.82 -25.12 -16.82
N TYR A 417 -10.80 -25.50 -16.01
CA TYR A 417 -11.76 -26.54 -16.30
C TYR A 417 -13.16 -25.95 -16.35
N CYS A 418 -13.91 -26.31 -17.39
CA CYS A 418 -15.34 -26.01 -17.52
C CYS A 418 -16.08 -27.28 -17.87
N SER A 419 -17.19 -27.57 -17.17
CA SER A 419 -18.00 -28.78 -17.42
C SER A 419 -18.70 -28.76 -18.77
N GLU A 420 -19.01 -27.56 -19.27
CA GLU A 420 -19.73 -27.35 -20.53
C GLU A 420 -18.78 -26.76 -21.59
N ALA A 421 -18.96 -27.20 -22.84
CA ALA A 421 -18.25 -26.64 -23.99
C ALA A 421 -18.84 -25.31 -24.46
N GLY A 422 -18.12 -24.60 -25.32
CA GLY A 422 -18.63 -23.38 -25.97
C GLY A 422 -18.20 -22.08 -25.29
N TYR A 423 -17.22 -22.14 -24.37
CA TYR A 423 -16.60 -20.95 -23.80
C TYR A 423 -15.32 -20.55 -24.56
N GLU A 424 -14.92 -19.31 -24.32
CA GLU A 424 -13.66 -18.74 -24.75
C GLU A 424 -12.90 -18.24 -23.52
N LEU A 425 -11.64 -18.66 -23.37
CA LEU A 425 -10.69 -18.07 -22.43
C LEU A 425 -9.99 -16.91 -23.15
N CYS A 426 -10.12 -15.69 -22.66
CA CYS A 426 -9.61 -14.51 -23.33
C CYS A 426 -9.14 -13.41 -22.36
N GLU A 427 -8.39 -12.45 -22.88
CA GLU A 427 -8.06 -11.19 -22.23
C GLU A 427 -9.13 -10.15 -22.59
N MET A 428 -9.59 -9.39 -21.58
CA MET A 428 -10.51 -8.28 -21.75
C MET A 428 -10.01 -7.02 -21.02
N PRO A 429 -10.41 -5.81 -21.47
CA PRO A 429 -10.10 -4.60 -20.74
C PRO A 429 -10.91 -4.52 -19.42
N CYS A 430 -10.33 -3.90 -18.37
CA CYS A 430 -11.06 -3.50 -17.17
C CYS A 430 -11.94 -2.28 -17.46
N ALA A 431 -12.97 -2.48 -18.26
CA ALA A 431 -13.90 -1.47 -18.75
C ALA A 431 -15.30 -2.07 -18.89
N PRO A 432 -16.36 -1.22 -18.92
CA PRO A 432 -17.72 -1.67 -19.12
C PRO A 432 -17.91 -2.54 -20.38
N LEU A 433 -18.66 -3.63 -20.24
CA LEU A 433 -19.13 -4.39 -21.40
C LEU A 433 -20.00 -3.51 -22.30
N LYS A 434 -20.13 -3.88 -23.59
CA LYS A 434 -20.89 -3.10 -24.56
C LYS A 434 -22.38 -2.91 -24.18
N THR A 435 -22.90 -3.86 -23.40
CA THR A 435 -24.29 -3.85 -22.89
C THR A 435 -24.45 -3.14 -21.57
N SER A 436 -23.36 -2.76 -20.93
CA SER A 436 -23.34 -2.20 -19.58
C SER A 436 -23.36 -0.66 -19.55
N PRO A 437 -23.92 -0.04 -18.50
CA PRO A 437 -23.91 1.41 -18.37
C PRO A 437 -22.48 1.95 -18.23
N THR A 438 -22.28 3.19 -18.67
CA THR A 438 -21.01 3.92 -18.55
C THR A 438 -21.26 5.24 -17.84
N VAL A 439 -20.46 5.54 -16.82
CA VAL A 439 -20.51 6.80 -16.07
C VAL A 439 -19.36 7.70 -16.52
N ALA A 440 -19.68 8.91 -16.93
CA ALA A 440 -18.65 9.87 -17.37
C ALA A 440 -17.72 10.25 -16.22
N GLY A 441 -16.41 10.15 -16.45
CA GLY A 441 -15.38 10.47 -15.46
C GLY A 441 -15.00 9.33 -14.52
N GLN A 442 -15.62 8.14 -14.67
CA GLN A 442 -15.16 6.95 -13.94
C GLN A 442 -13.73 6.55 -14.34
N ASN A 443 -13.04 5.81 -13.49
CA ASN A 443 -11.66 5.42 -13.69
C ASN A 443 -11.50 4.56 -14.97
N GLU A 444 -10.46 4.86 -15.74
CA GLU A 444 -10.13 4.12 -16.96
C GLU A 444 -9.40 2.80 -16.70
N ASN A 445 -9.00 2.54 -15.45
CA ASN A 445 -8.28 1.35 -15.02
C ASN A 445 -7.00 1.07 -15.82
N LYS A 446 -6.27 2.14 -16.18
CA LYS A 446 -5.01 2.03 -16.93
C LYS A 446 -4.02 1.10 -16.21
N GLY A 447 -3.42 0.17 -16.97
CA GLY A 447 -2.50 -0.82 -16.44
C GLY A 447 -3.16 -2.09 -15.92
N PHE A 448 -4.50 -2.15 -15.87
CA PHE A 448 -5.25 -3.35 -15.52
C PHE A 448 -5.93 -3.98 -16.73
N ARG A 449 -6.08 -5.29 -16.67
CA ARG A 449 -6.80 -6.13 -17.62
C ARG A 449 -7.52 -7.25 -16.90
N LYS A 450 -8.41 -7.96 -17.58
CA LYS A 450 -9.11 -9.12 -17.06
C LYS A 450 -8.69 -10.39 -17.79
N LEU A 451 -8.44 -11.44 -17.04
CA LEU A 451 -8.63 -12.79 -17.55
C LEU A 451 -10.12 -13.11 -17.51
N ALA A 452 -10.68 -13.54 -18.60
CA ALA A 452 -12.10 -13.80 -18.73
C ALA A 452 -12.38 -15.18 -19.31
N ILE A 453 -13.41 -15.86 -18.76
CA ILE A 453 -14.04 -17.02 -19.37
C ILE A 453 -15.42 -16.56 -19.81
N HIS A 454 -15.69 -16.59 -21.11
CA HIS A 454 -16.93 -16.11 -21.69
C HIS A 454 -17.72 -17.24 -22.34
N TYR A 455 -18.94 -17.44 -21.89
CA TYR A 455 -19.95 -18.22 -22.56
C TYR A 455 -20.97 -17.29 -23.21
N PRO A 456 -21.06 -17.22 -24.55
CA PRO A 456 -22.08 -16.44 -25.20
C PRO A 456 -23.50 -16.95 -24.91
N ASN A 457 -23.63 -18.27 -24.68
CA ASN A 457 -24.87 -18.92 -24.26
C ASN A 457 -24.58 -20.26 -23.61
N VAL A 458 -25.04 -20.47 -22.38
CA VAL A 458 -24.95 -21.72 -21.63
C VAL A 458 -26.19 -21.90 -20.76
N SER A 459 -26.57 -23.15 -20.47
CA SER A 459 -27.73 -23.46 -19.63
C SER A 459 -27.51 -24.74 -18.83
N GLY A 460 -28.35 -24.97 -17.80
CA GLY A 460 -28.29 -26.12 -16.93
C GLY A 460 -27.27 -25.97 -15.81
N ASN A 461 -26.68 -27.08 -15.38
CA ASN A 461 -25.67 -27.08 -14.33
C ASN A 461 -24.29 -26.89 -14.95
N ILE A 462 -23.58 -25.86 -14.50
CA ILE A 462 -22.22 -25.57 -14.96
C ILE A 462 -21.25 -25.54 -13.80
N THR A 463 -20.06 -26.09 -14.02
CA THR A 463 -18.90 -25.95 -13.11
C THR A 463 -17.77 -25.26 -13.86
N ILE A 464 -17.24 -24.20 -13.27
CA ILE A 464 -16.03 -23.51 -13.71
C ILE A 464 -15.01 -23.64 -12.58
N SER A 465 -13.83 -24.18 -12.88
CA SER A 465 -12.73 -24.33 -11.92
C SER A 465 -11.48 -23.69 -12.49
N VAL A 466 -10.91 -22.71 -11.79
CA VAL A 466 -9.71 -21.98 -12.19
C VAL A 466 -8.64 -22.19 -11.14
N LYS A 467 -7.55 -22.85 -11.51
CA LYS A 467 -6.39 -23.09 -10.66
C LYS A 467 -5.28 -22.10 -10.99
N LEU A 468 -4.83 -21.35 -10.00
CA LEU A 468 -3.76 -20.38 -10.03
C LEU A 468 -2.51 -21.00 -9.40
N SER A 469 -1.47 -21.22 -10.18
CA SER A 469 -0.23 -21.91 -9.74
C SER A 469 0.97 -21.00 -10.00
N PRO A 470 1.62 -20.47 -8.95
CA PRO A 470 2.87 -19.72 -9.10
C PRO A 470 3.94 -20.59 -9.70
N ASP A 471 4.70 -20.06 -10.66
CA ASP A 471 5.83 -20.80 -11.22
C ASP A 471 7.03 -20.75 -10.26
N GLY A 472 7.76 -21.87 -10.18
CA GLY A 472 9.03 -21.97 -9.48
C GLY A 472 9.08 -22.93 -8.30
N ASP A 473 7.97 -23.13 -7.58
CA ASP A 473 8.07 -23.85 -6.30
C ASP A 473 7.51 -25.26 -6.32
N TYR A 474 6.57 -25.62 -7.21
CA TYR A 474 5.98 -26.96 -7.22
C TYR A 474 5.86 -27.55 -8.61
N ILE A 475 6.01 -28.89 -8.72
CA ILE A 475 5.61 -29.59 -9.93
C ILE A 475 4.09 -29.56 -10.01
N TYR A 476 3.63 -28.96 -11.08
CA TYR A 476 2.24 -28.76 -11.41
C TYR A 476 1.44 -30.08 -11.46
N SER A 477 0.33 -30.15 -10.74
CA SER A 477 -0.69 -31.18 -10.89
C SER A 477 -1.86 -30.60 -11.69
N PRO A 478 -2.38 -31.27 -12.73
CA PRO A 478 -3.58 -30.84 -13.45
C PRO A 478 -4.75 -30.62 -12.51
N VAL A 479 -5.69 -29.75 -12.90
CA VAL A 479 -6.94 -29.56 -12.15
C VAL A 479 -7.73 -30.87 -12.19
N GLU A 480 -7.72 -31.63 -11.07
CA GLU A 480 -8.69 -32.69 -10.87
C GLU A 480 -10.00 -32.04 -10.41
N HIS A 481 -11.03 -32.11 -11.26
CA HIS A 481 -12.33 -31.62 -10.87
C HIS A 481 -12.97 -32.54 -9.84
N LYS A 482 -13.31 -31.96 -8.67
CA LYS A 482 -14.19 -32.54 -7.65
C LYS A 482 -15.24 -31.54 -7.28
N ALA A 483 -16.44 -32.01 -6.94
CA ALA A 483 -17.45 -31.10 -6.41
C ALA A 483 -16.94 -30.42 -5.12
N ILE A 484 -17.32 -29.15 -4.89
CA ILE A 484 -16.90 -28.38 -3.69
C ILE A 484 -17.22 -29.16 -2.41
N SER A 485 -18.37 -29.83 -2.38
CA SER A 485 -18.80 -30.65 -1.24
C SER A 485 -17.95 -31.92 -0.98
N GLU A 486 -17.10 -32.28 -1.94
CA GLU A 486 -16.18 -33.43 -1.84
C GLU A 486 -14.74 -33.01 -1.54
N TRP A 487 -14.48 -31.72 -1.40
CA TRP A 487 -13.16 -31.21 -1.10
C TRP A 487 -12.70 -31.61 0.30
N THR A 488 -11.49 -32.12 0.38
CA THR A 488 -10.82 -32.47 1.63
C THR A 488 -9.39 -31.95 1.60
N ILE A 489 -8.93 -31.43 2.73
CA ILE A 489 -7.53 -31.04 2.88
C ILE A 489 -6.73 -32.31 3.26
N PRO A 490 -5.65 -32.65 2.53
CA PRO A 490 -4.82 -33.80 2.85
C PRO A 490 -4.23 -33.72 4.26
N GLU A 491 -4.20 -34.84 4.97
CA GLU A 491 -3.55 -34.92 6.27
C GLU A 491 -2.02 -35.04 6.13
N GLY A 492 -1.29 -34.73 7.19
CA GLY A 492 0.16 -34.85 7.30
C GLY A 492 0.90 -33.53 7.27
N GLU A 493 2.22 -33.60 7.29
CA GLU A 493 3.07 -32.42 7.22
C GLU A 493 3.17 -31.90 5.78
N ALA A 494 3.22 -30.56 5.64
CA ALA A 494 3.47 -29.93 4.35
C ALA A 494 4.88 -30.29 3.86
N LYS A 495 5.00 -30.53 2.56
CA LYS A 495 6.32 -30.56 1.92
C LYS A 495 6.89 -29.15 1.96
N LYS A 496 8.02 -28.99 2.64
CA LYS A 496 8.71 -27.70 2.67
C LYS A 496 9.31 -27.42 1.31
N SER A 497 8.95 -26.29 0.72
CA SER A 497 9.62 -25.80 -0.48
C SER A 497 11.11 -25.62 -0.22
N PRO A 498 11.99 -25.99 -1.17
CA PRO A 498 13.39 -25.63 -1.07
C PRO A 498 13.51 -24.10 -1.08
N VAL A 499 14.34 -23.59 -0.19
CA VAL A 499 14.61 -22.16 -0.09
C VAL A 499 16.11 -21.91 0.02
N PHE A 500 16.55 -20.76 -0.49
CA PHE A 500 17.90 -20.33 -0.21
C PHE A 500 18.05 -20.02 1.28
N SER A 501 19.07 -20.59 1.92
CA SER A 501 19.46 -20.27 3.29
C SER A 501 20.51 -19.15 3.36
N GLY A 502 21.09 -18.76 2.21
CA GLY A 502 22.01 -17.64 2.07
C GLY A 502 22.40 -17.41 0.61
N VAL A 503 22.60 -16.14 0.25
CA VAL A 503 23.25 -15.71 -1.01
C VAL A 503 24.44 -14.84 -0.61
N TYR A 504 25.61 -15.13 -1.18
CA TYR A 504 26.89 -14.56 -0.74
C TYR A 504 27.63 -13.91 -1.91
N ALA A 505 28.30 -12.81 -1.64
CA ALA A 505 29.24 -12.15 -2.55
C ALA A 505 30.65 -12.19 -1.93
N ASP A 506 31.65 -12.75 -2.63
CA ASP A 506 33.01 -12.98 -2.14
C ASP A 506 33.05 -13.67 -0.75
N GLY A 507 32.04 -14.52 -0.44
CA GLY A 507 31.90 -15.27 0.81
C GLY A 507 31.16 -14.54 1.95
N GLU A 508 30.77 -13.28 1.75
CA GLU A 508 29.98 -12.49 2.68
C GLU A 508 28.47 -12.58 2.36
N LEU A 509 27.63 -12.84 3.36
CA LEU A 509 26.17 -12.90 3.19
C LEU A 509 25.66 -11.51 2.74
N LEU A 510 24.79 -11.48 1.74
CA LEU A 510 24.15 -10.23 1.32
C LEU A 510 23.36 -9.62 2.49
N SER A 511 23.57 -8.33 2.73
CA SER A 511 22.96 -7.59 3.85
C SER A 511 21.45 -7.50 3.79
N ASP A 512 20.89 -7.60 2.56
CA ASP A 512 19.46 -7.59 2.24
C ASP A 512 18.92 -8.99 1.92
N PHE A 513 19.68 -10.05 2.28
CA PHE A 513 19.27 -11.42 2.03
C PHE A 513 17.93 -11.75 2.69
N LEU A 514 17.01 -12.28 1.87
CA LEU A 514 15.73 -12.85 2.28
C LEU A 514 15.51 -14.19 1.57
N PRO A 515 15.13 -15.27 2.25
CA PRO A 515 15.01 -16.62 1.67
C PRO A 515 14.10 -16.71 0.44
N GLY A 516 13.04 -15.88 0.39
CA GLY A 516 12.08 -15.83 -0.72
C GLY A 516 12.45 -14.91 -1.88
N ALA A 517 13.46 -14.04 -1.70
CA ALA A 517 13.83 -13.08 -2.74
C ALA A 517 14.47 -13.77 -3.95
N ARG A 518 14.12 -13.30 -5.15
CA ARG A 518 14.59 -13.85 -6.43
C ARG A 518 15.52 -12.89 -7.20
N ASN A 519 15.62 -11.66 -6.75
CA ASN A 519 16.46 -10.65 -7.37
C ASN A 519 17.21 -9.85 -6.31
N TYR A 520 18.50 -9.68 -6.49
CA TYR A 520 19.36 -8.84 -5.67
C TYR A 520 20.15 -7.87 -6.56
N THR A 521 20.46 -6.71 -6.03
CA THR A 521 21.39 -5.77 -6.65
C THR A 521 22.50 -5.44 -5.67
N ILE A 522 23.74 -5.72 -6.03
CA ILE A 522 24.90 -5.41 -5.20
C ILE A 522 25.45 -4.05 -5.62
N GLU A 523 25.43 -3.10 -4.70
CA GLU A 523 26.05 -1.79 -4.89
C GLU A 523 27.57 -1.93 -4.70
N LEU A 524 28.33 -1.65 -5.74
CA LEU A 524 29.79 -1.70 -5.77
C LEU A 524 30.38 -0.29 -5.69
N PRO A 525 31.53 -0.11 -5.02
CA PRO A 525 32.20 1.18 -4.94
C PRO A 525 32.57 1.75 -6.32
N TYR A 526 32.61 3.06 -6.43
CA TYR A 526 33.08 3.76 -7.63
C TYR A 526 34.44 3.22 -8.10
N GLY A 527 34.57 3.01 -9.42
CA GLY A 527 35.81 2.52 -10.05
C GLY A 527 36.06 1.03 -9.86
N THR A 528 35.14 0.28 -9.26
CA THR A 528 35.24 -1.19 -9.20
C THR A 528 35.23 -1.78 -10.60
N ASN A 529 36.22 -2.64 -10.89
CA ASN A 529 36.33 -3.40 -12.15
C ASN A 529 36.31 -4.92 -11.92
N LYS A 530 36.23 -5.35 -10.65
CA LYS A 530 36.19 -6.78 -10.26
C LYS A 530 34.73 -7.13 -9.93
N ILE A 531 34.27 -8.23 -10.52
CA ILE A 531 32.95 -8.80 -10.22
C ILE A 531 33.07 -9.66 -8.97
N PRO A 532 32.24 -9.48 -7.92
CA PRO A 532 32.20 -10.38 -6.78
C PRO A 532 31.81 -11.80 -7.19
N GLN A 533 32.42 -12.80 -6.59
CA GLN A 533 32.04 -14.19 -6.78
C GLN A 533 30.77 -14.49 -6.01
N ILE A 534 29.71 -14.89 -6.72
CA ILE A 534 28.42 -15.23 -6.12
C ILE A 534 28.40 -16.71 -5.74
N THR A 535 27.98 -17.00 -4.52
CA THR A 535 27.69 -18.35 -4.03
C THR A 535 26.36 -18.35 -3.27
N ALA A 536 25.78 -19.51 -3.07
CA ALA A 536 24.54 -19.63 -2.31
C ALA A 536 24.51 -20.93 -1.51
N ALA A 537 23.65 -20.97 -0.50
CA ALA A 537 23.29 -22.14 0.27
C ALA A 537 21.78 -22.34 0.28
N SER A 538 21.32 -23.57 0.48
CA SER A 538 19.90 -23.92 0.57
C SER A 538 19.64 -24.89 1.72
N ASN A 539 18.38 -24.96 2.15
CA ASN A 539 17.93 -25.95 3.13
C ASN A 539 17.76 -27.35 2.52
N ASP A 540 17.55 -27.43 1.20
CA ASP A 540 17.36 -28.67 0.43
C ASP A 540 17.71 -28.42 -1.04
N GLY A 541 18.06 -29.48 -1.77
CA GLY A 541 18.35 -29.43 -3.20
C GLY A 541 19.79 -29.09 -3.57
N GLU A 542 20.06 -29.06 -4.87
CA GLU A 542 21.37 -28.80 -5.48
C GLU A 542 21.42 -27.41 -6.07
N ILE A 543 22.47 -26.67 -5.75
CA ILE A 543 22.69 -25.29 -6.23
C ILE A 543 23.71 -25.29 -7.38
N THR A 544 23.37 -24.60 -8.45
CA THR A 544 24.32 -24.21 -9.50
C THR A 544 24.35 -22.69 -9.66
N VAL A 545 25.54 -22.11 -9.90
CA VAL A 545 25.71 -20.69 -10.09
C VAL A 545 26.40 -20.41 -11.41
N LYS A 546 25.70 -19.71 -12.31
CA LYS A 546 26.28 -19.11 -13.49
C LYS A 546 26.75 -17.72 -13.10
N GLN A 547 28.07 -17.51 -13.01
CA GLN A 547 28.66 -16.21 -12.69
C GLN A 547 28.43 -15.19 -13.82
N ALA A 548 28.35 -13.91 -13.46
CA ALA A 548 28.42 -12.80 -14.41
C ALA A 548 29.85 -12.72 -15.01
N GLU A 549 29.98 -12.41 -16.28
CA GLU A 549 31.27 -12.23 -16.94
C GLU A 549 31.70 -10.76 -16.96
N ASN A 550 30.74 -9.82 -16.94
CA ASN A 550 30.95 -8.38 -16.90
C ASN A 550 30.06 -7.74 -15.82
N LEU A 551 30.42 -6.54 -15.36
CA LEU A 551 29.63 -5.80 -14.35
C LEU A 551 28.20 -5.43 -14.80
N GLY A 552 27.93 -5.41 -16.11
CA GLY A 552 26.60 -5.21 -16.68
C GLY A 552 25.77 -6.51 -16.80
N ASP A 553 26.39 -7.68 -16.53
CA ASP A 553 25.71 -8.98 -16.57
C ASP A 553 25.11 -9.30 -15.21
N THR A 554 24.27 -10.31 -15.21
CA THR A 554 23.62 -10.81 -13.99
C THR A 554 24.13 -12.23 -13.68
N ALA A 555 24.55 -12.48 -12.45
CA ALA A 555 24.81 -13.85 -12.00
C ALA A 555 23.46 -14.55 -11.76
N VAL A 556 23.36 -15.84 -12.17
CA VAL A 556 22.13 -16.62 -12.06
C VAL A 556 22.39 -17.83 -11.19
N ILE A 557 21.66 -17.93 -10.10
CA ILE A 557 21.67 -19.06 -9.15
C ILE A 557 20.45 -19.92 -9.45
N THR A 558 20.64 -21.21 -9.62
CA THR A 558 19.57 -22.18 -9.82
C THR A 558 19.60 -23.21 -8.69
N LEU A 559 18.49 -23.34 -7.98
CA LEU A 559 18.27 -24.36 -6.94
C LEU A 559 17.33 -25.43 -7.49
N LYS A 560 17.77 -26.69 -7.47
CA LYS A 560 17.00 -27.85 -7.93
C LYS A 560 16.75 -28.81 -6.78
N ALA A 561 15.48 -29.19 -6.58
CA ALA A 561 15.10 -30.21 -5.61
C ALA A 561 14.09 -31.19 -6.20
N GLU A 562 14.10 -32.42 -5.71
CA GLU A 562 13.20 -33.46 -6.19
C GLU A 562 11.74 -33.14 -5.89
N GLY A 563 10.89 -33.11 -6.90
CA GLY A 563 9.48 -32.78 -6.78
C GLY A 563 9.15 -31.30 -6.87
N PHE A 564 10.15 -30.46 -7.13
CA PHE A 564 9.98 -29.00 -7.30
C PHE A 564 10.53 -28.53 -8.64
N ARG A 565 10.02 -27.40 -9.14
CA ARG A 565 10.61 -26.70 -10.28
C ARG A 565 11.91 -26.03 -9.87
N ASP A 566 12.77 -25.76 -10.86
CA ASP A 566 14.00 -25.01 -10.65
C ASP A 566 13.67 -23.60 -10.10
N ILE A 567 14.25 -23.27 -8.96
CA ILE A 567 14.13 -21.94 -8.36
C ILE A 567 15.31 -21.10 -8.84
N ILE A 568 15.01 -19.96 -9.49
CA ILE A 568 16.01 -19.08 -10.08
C ILE A 568 16.11 -17.79 -9.25
N CYS A 569 17.34 -17.47 -8.83
CA CYS A 569 17.67 -16.19 -8.21
C CYS A 569 18.72 -15.47 -9.06
N LYS A 570 18.55 -14.15 -9.24
CA LYS A 570 19.43 -13.29 -10.05
C LYS A 570 20.14 -12.27 -9.17
N VAL A 571 21.41 -12.04 -9.41
CA VAL A 571 22.21 -11.04 -8.71
C VAL A 571 22.82 -10.09 -9.74
N ALA A 572 22.33 -8.87 -9.77
CA ALA A 572 22.85 -7.78 -10.60
C ALA A 572 23.91 -6.96 -9.84
N PHE A 573 24.71 -6.20 -10.57
CA PHE A 573 25.76 -5.35 -9.99
C PHE A 573 25.54 -3.91 -10.48
N ASN A 574 25.52 -2.98 -9.52
CA ASN A 574 25.46 -1.55 -9.79
C ASN A 574 26.75 -0.91 -9.28
N VAL A 575 27.53 -0.29 -10.16
CA VAL A 575 28.74 0.45 -9.74
C VAL A 575 28.34 1.86 -9.39
N SER A 576 28.60 2.25 -8.16
CA SER A 576 28.31 3.60 -7.68
C SER A 576 28.96 4.65 -8.61
N THR A 577 28.18 5.63 -8.97
CA THR A 577 28.67 6.84 -9.66
C THR A 577 29.26 7.84 -8.66
N ASP A 578 29.10 7.59 -7.36
CA ASP A 578 29.59 8.47 -6.30
C ASP A 578 31.07 8.24 -6.04
N ARG A 579 31.88 9.06 -6.72
CA ARG A 579 33.34 9.06 -6.58
C ARG A 579 33.73 9.64 -5.22
N PRO A 580 34.56 8.92 -4.41
CA PRO A 580 35.11 9.47 -3.18
C PRO A 580 35.90 10.74 -3.47
N ILE A 581 35.66 11.79 -2.71
CA ILE A 581 36.39 13.05 -2.80
C ILE A 581 36.96 13.44 -1.44
N ASN A 582 38.11 14.10 -1.47
CA ASN A 582 38.67 14.76 -0.29
C ASN A 582 38.18 16.21 -0.28
N VAL A 583 37.62 16.66 0.85
CA VAL A 583 37.10 18.03 0.96
C VAL A 583 37.86 18.79 2.04
N THR A 584 38.34 19.97 1.69
CA THR A 584 38.91 20.95 2.64
C THR A 584 38.09 22.23 2.62
N ASP A 585 37.96 22.88 3.76
CA ASP A 585 37.16 24.11 3.87
C ASP A 585 38.02 25.35 3.59
N GLU A 586 37.64 26.10 2.54
CA GLU A 586 38.19 27.42 2.19
C GLU A 586 37.04 28.40 1.91
N LEU A 587 36.12 28.57 2.90
CA LEU A 587 34.89 29.33 2.72
C LEU A 587 35.11 30.81 2.42
N SER A 588 34.52 31.29 1.33
CA SER A 588 34.38 32.68 0.99
C SER A 588 33.26 33.37 1.74
N THR A 589 33.36 34.67 1.94
CA THR A 589 32.27 35.53 2.47
C THR A 589 31.37 36.10 1.35
N ALA A 590 31.63 35.75 0.09
CA ALA A 590 30.82 36.19 -1.04
C ALA A 590 29.34 35.81 -0.85
N GLN A 591 28.45 36.61 -1.38
CA GLN A 591 27.00 36.37 -1.35
C GLN A 591 26.49 36.32 -2.78
N PRO A 592 25.54 35.43 -3.10
CA PRO A 592 24.90 35.42 -4.40
C PRO A 592 24.04 36.66 -4.62
N TYR A 593 23.94 37.13 -5.85
CA TYR A 593 23.05 38.22 -6.26
C TYR A 593 22.38 37.92 -7.61
N ALA A 594 21.18 38.44 -7.81
CA ALA A 594 20.45 38.28 -9.06
C ALA A 594 21.19 39.00 -10.19
N GLY A 595 21.53 38.29 -11.26
CA GLY A 595 22.22 38.84 -12.43
C GLY A 595 22.96 37.78 -13.22
N LYS A 596 23.12 38.04 -14.52
CA LYS A 596 23.86 37.18 -15.46
C LYS A 596 25.17 37.86 -15.80
N PRO A 597 26.32 37.26 -15.49
CA PRO A 597 27.62 37.85 -15.84
C PRO A 597 27.91 37.70 -17.32
N GLU A 598 28.88 38.48 -17.80
CA GLU A 598 29.47 38.30 -19.13
C GLU A 598 30.50 37.16 -19.15
N ASN A 599 30.92 36.72 -20.34
CA ASN A 599 31.96 35.70 -20.54
C ASN A 599 31.66 34.34 -19.83
N LEU A 600 30.45 33.85 -20.01
CA LEU A 600 30.02 32.56 -19.51
C LEU A 600 30.79 31.38 -20.12
N ILE A 601 31.15 30.42 -19.30
CA ILE A 601 31.75 29.14 -19.69
C ILE A 601 30.69 28.05 -19.45
N ARG A 602 30.34 27.37 -20.54
CA ARG A 602 29.43 26.20 -20.44
C ARG A 602 30.28 24.98 -20.08
N PRO A 603 29.91 24.21 -19.05
CA PRO A 603 30.47 22.89 -18.78
C PRO A 603 30.32 21.96 -19.99
N ILE A 604 31.26 21.10 -20.22
CA ILE A 604 31.20 20.08 -21.28
C ILE A 604 30.38 18.86 -20.82
N MET A 605 30.26 18.66 -19.50
CA MET A 605 29.54 17.55 -18.92
C MET A 605 28.96 17.96 -17.57
N ALA A 606 27.76 17.46 -17.26
CA ALA A 606 27.19 17.47 -15.95
C ALA A 606 26.94 16.01 -15.48
N SER A 607 27.16 15.73 -14.21
CA SER A 607 26.95 14.42 -13.59
C SER A 607 26.39 14.58 -12.18
N GLY A 608 25.91 13.49 -11.57
CA GLY A 608 25.35 13.52 -10.23
C GLY A 608 24.86 12.14 -9.80
N LEU A 609 24.14 12.07 -8.68
CA LEU A 609 23.51 10.84 -8.26
C LEU A 609 22.49 10.36 -9.32
N THR A 610 22.22 9.08 -9.37
CA THR A 610 21.23 8.50 -10.32
C THR A 610 19.85 9.07 -10.06
N VAL A 611 19.21 9.66 -11.10
CA VAL A 611 17.87 10.26 -10.99
C VAL A 611 16.81 9.24 -11.34
N PRO A 612 15.71 9.18 -10.59
CA PRO A 612 14.59 8.28 -10.91
C PRO A 612 13.87 8.64 -12.22
N GLU A 613 13.91 9.92 -12.63
CA GLU A 613 13.23 10.41 -13.84
C GLU A 613 14.23 10.87 -14.91
N LEU A 614 14.27 10.15 -16.01
CA LEU A 614 15.14 10.48 -17.18
C LEU A 614 14.90 11.87 -17.76
N SER A 615 13.69 12.44 -17.58
CA SER A 615 13.35 13.78 -18.07
C SER A 615 14.05 14.92 -17.33
N ASN A 616 14.58 14.68 -16.13
CA ASN A 616 15.21 15.67 -15.25
C ASN A 616 16.71 15.36 -14.99
N GLY A 617 17.38 14.81 -15.97
CA GLY A 617 18.77 14.38 -15.89
C GLY A 617 19.80 15.51 -15.85
N PRO A 618 21.10 15.17 -15.63
CA PRO A 618 22.19 16.15 -15.49
C PRO A 618 22.36 17.08 -16.70
N ASP A 619 22.11 16.60 -17.92
CA ASP A 619 22.17 17.36 -19.15
C ASP A 619 21.27 18.61 -19.14
N LYS A 620 20.19 18.57 -18.38
CA LYS A 620 19.21 19.65 -18.24
C LYS A 620 19.71 20.88 -17.48
N ALA A 621 20.83 20.77 -16.79
CA ALA A 621 21.47 21.91 -16.14
C ALA A 621 22.50 22.64 -17.04
N ILE A 622 22.69 22.16 -18.26
CA ILE A 622 23.68 22.72 -19.21
C ILE A 622 23.16 22.78 -20.66
N ASP A 623 21.86 22.68 -20.91
CA ASP A 623 21.25 22.57 -22.26
C ASP A 623 20.83 23.91 -22.89
N ASP A 624 21.09 25.04 -22.24
CA ASP A 624 20.70 26.40 -22.63
C ASP A 624 19.19 26.66 -22.61
N ASP A 625 18.43 25.87 -21.87
CA ASP A 625 16.96 26.00 -21.76
C ASP A 625 16.52 26.14 -20.29
N LEU A 626 16.22 27.36 -19.88
CA LEU A 626 15.74 27.68 -18.53
C LEU A 626 14.38 27.05 -18.20
N THR A 627 13.68 26.43 -19.15
CA THR A 627 12.40 25.73 -18.93
C THR A 627 12.60 24.27 -18.56
N THR A 628 13.76 23.70 -18.80
CA THR A 628 14.17 22.36 -18.35
C THR A 628 14.87 22.45 -17.00
N ARG A 629 15.11 21.32 -16.34
CA ARG A 629 15.84 21.29 -15.08
C ARG A 629 16.52 19.96 -14.82
N TYR A 630 17.63 19.99 -14.12
CA TYR A 630 18.16 18.85 -13.39
C TYR A 630 17.60 18.90 -11.97
N ALA A 631 16.91 17.84 -11.52
CA ALA A 631 16.30 17.78 -10.22
C ALA A 631 16.66 16.49 -9.48
N GLN A 632 16.95 16.61 -8.18
CA GLN A 632 17.31 15.51 -7.32
C GLN A 632 16.81 15.73 -5.89
N GLU A 633 16.18 14.70 -5.31
CA GLU A 633 15.75 14.71 -3.93
C GLU A 633 16.86 14.17 -3.00
N GLY A 634 17.03 14.77 -1.86
CA GLY A 634 17.92 14.32 -0.79
C GLY A 634 18.76 15.43 -0.19
N ASP A 635 19.07 15.30 1.10
CA ASP A 635 20.08 16.11 1.76
C ASP A 635 21.46 15.61 1.31
N ASN A 636 22.33 16.53 0.88
CA ASN A 636 23.63 16.27 0.26
C ASN A 636 23.57 15.66 -1.16
N ALA A 637 22.46 15.78 -1.88
CA ALA A 637 22.42 15.50 -3.30
C ALA A 637 23.42 16.40 -4.05
N TRP A 638 24.27 15.80 -4.89
CA TRP A 638 25.33 16.56 -5.54
C TRP A 638 25.17 16.59 -7.07
N PHE A 639 25.61 17.72 -7.64
CA PHE A 639 25.67 17.99 -9.07
C PHE A 639 27.11 18.41 -9.38
N GLU A 640 27.78 17.73 -10.28
CA GLU A 640 29.18 18.06 -10.68
C GLU A 640 29.22 18.49 -12.12
N PHE A 641 29.96 19.57 -12.38
CA PHE A 641 30.11 20.20 -13.67
C PHE A 641 31.61 20.18 -14.08
N ASP A 642 31.94 19.53 -15.21
CA ASP A 642 33.28 19.47 -15.76
C ASP A 642 33.43 20.58 -16.84
N LEU A 643 34.40 21.47 -16.68
CA LEU A 643 34.72 22.53 -17.65
C LEU A 643 35.59 22.03 -18.81
N GLY A 644 36.03 20.73 -18.76
CA GLY A 644 36.91 20.13 -19.77
C GLY A 644 38.38 20.33 -19.47
N GLU A 645 38.80 21.51 -19.08
CA GLU A 645 40.15 21.86 -18.65
C GLU A 645 40.13 22.82 -17.47
N ALA A 646 41.22 22.88 -16.73
CA ALA A 646 41.33 23.81 -15.62
C ALA A 646 41.39 25.24 -16.12
N ALA A 647 40.46 26.07 -15.69
CA ALA A 647 40.32 27.46 -16.08
C ALA A 647 40.34 28.39 -14.87
N ASP A 648 40.95 29.57 -15.04
CA ASP A 648 40.79 30.67 -14.09
C ASP A 648 39.41 31.29 -14.25
N ILE A 649 38.57 31.13 -13.25
CA ILE A 649 37.19 31.70 -13.21
C ILE A 649 37.09 32.80 -12.19
N LYS A 650 36.12 33.71 -12.35
CA LYS A 650 35.74 34.70 -11.36
C LYS A 650 34.60 34.20 -10.45
N GLY A 651 33.84 33.20 -10.91
CA GLY A 651 32.77 32.63 -10.16
C GLY A 651 31.83 31.76 -11.00
N VAL A 652 30.64 31.53 -10.46
CA VAL A 652 29.57 30.73 -11.07
C VAL A 652 28.29 31.54 -11.23
N ALA A 653 27.51 31.17 -12.24
CA ALA A 653 26.17 31.66 -12.48
C ALA A 653 25.21 30.48 -12.51
N ILE A 654 24.19 30.48 -11.64
CA ILE A 654 23.27 29.36 -11.44
C ILE A 654 21.83 29.87 -11.57
N ALA A 655 21.03 29.21 -12.40
CA ALA A 655 19.61 29.45 -12.47
C ALA A 655 18.87 28.30 -11.80
N TYR A 656 17.85 28.64 -11.01
CA TYR A 656 17.13 27.67 -10.20
C TYR A 656 15.67 27.55 -10.64
N TYR A 657 15.11 26.35 -10.51
CA TYR A 657 13.68 26.15 -10.75
C TYR A 657 12.83 26.88 -9.71
N ASN A 658 11.95 27.78 -10.18
CA ASN A 658 11.20 28.72 -9.34
C ASN A 658 12.08 29.62 -8.44
N GLY A 659 13.31 29.92 -8.89
CA GLY A 659 14.29 30.72 -8.14
C GLY A 659 13.85 32.14 -7.78
N GLY A 660 12.82 32.68 -8.47
CA GLY A 660 12.20 33.97 -8.12
C GLY A 660 11.30 33.95 -6.87
N SER A 661 11.05 32.77 -6.30
CA SER A 661 10.22 32.61 -5.09
C SER A 661 10.75 31.58 -4.10
N ARG A 662 11.71 30.73 -4.55
CA ARG A 662 12.26 29.62 -3.78
C ARG A 662 13.76 29.83 -3.58
N ARG A 663 14.24 29.64 -2.35
CA ARG A 663 15.66 29.66 -2.02
C ARG A 663 16.19 28.27 -1.83
N PHE A 664 17.35 27.96 -2.45
CA PHE A 664 18.03 26.67 -2.33
C PHE A 664 19.22 26.79 -1.39
N LYS A 665 19.34 25.86 -0.45
CA LYS A 665 20.48 25.78 0.46
C LYS A 665 21.51 24.83 -0.14
N TYR A 666 22.80 25.26 -0.22
CA TYR A 666 23.82 24.46 -0.85
C TYR A 666 25.24 24.79 -0.39
N ASP A 667 26.16 23.84 -0.64
CA ASP A 667 27.59 24.05 -0.63
C ASP A 667 28.11 24.08 -2.08
N LEU A 668 29.16 24.88 -2.35
CA LEU A 668 29.87 24.88 -3.63
C LEU A 668 31.31 24.48 -3.41
N LEU A 669 31.78 23.52 -4.20
CA LEU A 669 33.12 22.95 -4.10
C LEU A 669 33.85 23.10 -5.44
N TYR A 670 35.13 23.44 -5.39
CA TYR A 670 36.02 23.60 -6.53
C TYR A 670 37.13 22.56 -6.51
N SER A 671 37.48 22.01 -7.67
CA SER A 671 38.63 21.10 -7.85
C SER A 671 39.31 21.26 -9.21
N GLU A 672 40.62 21.09 -9.25
CA GLU A 672 41.40 21.01 -10.51
C GLU A 672 41.52 19.56 -11.04
N ASP A 673 41.57 18.57 -10.13
CA ASP A 673 41.82 17.16 -10.44
C ASP A 673 40.58 16.27 -10.35
N GLY A 674 39.51 16.77 -9.70
CA GLY A 674 38.26 16.04 -9.46
C GLY A 674 38.31 15.09 -8.29
N GLU A 675 39.40 15.02 -7.52
CA GLU A 675 39.56 14.19 -6.31
C GLU A 675 39.66 15.05 -5.05
N ASN A 676 40.40 16.15 -5.14
CA ASN A 676 40.64 17.07 -4.04
C ASN A 676 39.81 18.33 -4.24
N PHE A 677 38.78 18.49 -3.45
CA PHE A 677 37.86 19.60 -3.52
C PHE A 677 38.04 20.58 -2.35
N LYS A 678 37.86 21.85 -2.65
CA LYS A 678 37.76 22.92 -1.69
C LYS A 678 36.33 23.39 -1.60
N ARG A 679 35.71 23.31 -0.42
CA ARG A 679 34.41 23.91 -0.20
C ARG A 679 34.59 25.41 -0.07
N VAL A 680 34.14 26.14 -1.09
CA VAL A 680 34.35 27.59 -1.23
C VAL A 680 33.16 28.42 -0.82
N PHE A 681 31.97 27.80 -0.74
CA PHE A 681 30.75 28.45 -0.30
C PHE A 681 29.84 27.48 0.47
N SER A 682 29.12 28.01 1.46
CA SER A 682 28.01 27.36 2.14
C SER A 682 26.94 28.39 2.47
N GLY A 683 25.75 28.28 1.87
CA GLY A 683 24.74 29.31 2.04
C GLY A 683 23.44 29.01 1.30
N MET A 684 22.75 30.06 0.90
CA MET A 684 21.47 29.96 0.18
C MET A 684 21.48 30.87 -1.06
N SER A 685 20.71 30.48 -2.10
CA SER A 685 20.34 31.31 -3.23
C SER A 685 19.53 32.54 -2.79
N THR A 686 19.43 33.56 -3.65
CA THR A 686 18.72 34.81 -3.30
C THR A 686 17.21 34.63 -3.17
N GLY A 687 16.60 33.82 -4.03
CA GLY A 687 15.15 33.70 -4.16
C GLY A 687 14.50 34.86 -4.94
N GLU A 688 15.26 35.60 -5.72
CA GLU A 688 14.82 36.84 -6.37
C GLU A 688 14.61 36.73 -7.88
N THR A 689 15.14 35.67 -8.52
CA THR A 689 15.09 35.53 -9.98
C THR A 689 14.94 34.08 -10.44
N ASN A 690 14.23 33.89 -11.56
CA ASN A 690 14.22 32.62 -12.31
C ASN A 690 15.31 32.56 -13.39
N ASP A 691 16.04 33.63 -13.58
CA ASP A 691 17.25 33.72 -14.43
C ASP A 691 18.48 33.46 -13.55
N TYR A 692 19.66 33.76 -14.04
CA TYR A 692 20.88 33.48 -13.31
C TYR A 692 21.04 34.32 -12.03
N GLU A 693 21.51 33.66 -10.99
CA GLU A 693 22.16 34.27 -9.84
C GLU A 693 23.67 34.12 -9.98
N THR A 694 24.43 35.16 -9.71
CA THR A 694 25.89 35.19 -9.79
C THR A 694 26.48 35.08 -8.37
N LEU A 695 27.50 34.19 -8.25
CA LEU A 695 28.31 34.06 -7.04
C LEU A 695 29.78 34.24 -7.42
N GLU A 696 30.41 35.36 -7.01
CA GLU A 696 31.77 35.70 -7.30
C GLU A 696 32.73 35.05 -6.31
N ILE A 697 33.32 33.92 -6.71
CA ILE A 697 34.36 33.20 -5.95
C ILE A 697 35.46 32.82 -6.95
N PRO A 698 36.54 33.62 -7.05
CA PRO A 698 37.65 33.36 -8.00
C PRO A 698 38.36 32.06 -7.65
N GLY A 699 38.77 31.34 -8.69
CA GLY A 699 39.57 30.12 -8.53
C GLY A 699 40.02 29.54 -9.84
N LYS A 700 41.06 28.69 -9.76
CA LYS A 700 41.46 27.84 -10.85
C LYS A 700 40.81 26.47 -10.69
N VAL A 701 39.92 26.14 -11.61
CA VAL A 701 39.05 24.96 -11.45
C VAL A 701 38.78 24.27 -12.78
N ARG A 702 38.67 22.93 -12.73
CA ARG A 702 38.08 22.12 -13.79
C ARG A 702 36.72 21.57 -13.39
N TYR A 703 36.59 21.09 -12.14
CA TYR A 703 35.41 20.49 -11.63
C TYR A 703 34.75 21.40 -10.58
N ILE A 704 33.46 21.63 -10.73
CA ILE A 704 32.67 22.40 -9.79
C ILE A 704 31.55 21.52 -9.29
N ARG A 705 31.49 21.26 -7.97
CA ARG A 705 30.44 20.44 -7.37
C ARG A 705 29.51 21.32 -6.53
N TYR A 706 28.24 21.28 -6.85
CA TYR A 706 27.14 21.83 -6.05
C TYR A 706 26.59 20.71 -5.18
N VAL A 707 26.50 20.89 -3.86
CA VAL A 707 25.94 19.94 -2.92
C VAL A 707 24.68 20.56 -2.32
N GLY A 708 23.51 20.07 -2.73
CA GLY A 708 22.23 20.61 -2.32
C GLY A 708 21.80 20.12 -0.92
N LYS A 709 21.11 20.99 -0.20
CA LYS A 709 20.58 20.74 1.16
C LYS A 709 19.09 21.13 1.26
N GLY A 710 18.35 20.90 0.16
CA GLY A 710 16.93 21.24 0.07
C GLY A 710 16.65 22.73 -0.15
N ASN A 711 15.44 23.13 0.08
CA ASN A 711 14.95 24.47 -0.25
C ASN A 711 14.05 25.10 0.83
N SER A 712 13.70 26.38 0.62
CA SER A 712 12.89 27.16 1.56
C SER A 712 11.44 26.69 1.73
N ASP A 713 10.93 25.83 0.85
CA ASP A 713 9.58 25.24 0.96
C ASP A 713 9.55 24.06 1.95
N GLY A 714 10.69 23.77 2.58
CA GLY A 714 10.80 22.75 3.62
C GLY A 714 10.88 21.32 3.08
N ASN A 715 11.22 21.13 1.80
CA ASN A 715 11.44 19.82 1.19
C ASN A 715 12.90 19.62 0.75
N ALA A 716 13.28 18.36 0.52
CA ALA A 716 14.65 17.96 0.18
C ALA A 716 14.99 18.07 -1.32
N TRP A 717 14.10 18.61 -2.17
CA TRP A 717 14.35 18.77 -3.59
C TRP A 717 15.38 19.87 -3.89
N ASN A 718 16.37 19.52 -4.69
CA ASN A 718 17.37 20.41 -5.26
C ASN A 718 17.16 20.46 -6.77
N SER A 719 17.00 21.66 -7.35
CA SER A 719 16.63 21.80 -8.76
C SER A 719 17.35 22.98 -9.41
N ILE A 720 18.19 22.70 -10.39
CA ILE A 720 18.96 23.67 -11.19
C ILE A 720 18.42 23.65 -12.62
N THR A 721 18.03 24.80 -13.18
CA THR A 721 17.64 24.92 -14.58
C THR A 721 18.85 25.15 -15.48
N GLU A 722 19.85 25.90 -15.01
CA GLU A 722 21.06 26.13 -15.75
C GLU A 722 22.27 26.42 -14.83
N PHE A 723 23.46 25.98 -15.27
CA PHE A 723 24.71 26.20 -14.58
C PHE A 723 25.81 26.69 -15.58
N ARG A 724 26.51 27.75 -15.20
CA ARG A 724 27.69 28.27 -15.95
C ARG A 724 28.79 28.68 -14.97
N ALA A 725 30.05 28.57 -15.38
CA ALA A 725 31.14 29.36 -14.81
C ALA A 725 31.32 30.67 -15.61
N PHE A 726 32.12 31.62 -15.14
CA PHE A 726 32.44 32.83 -15.90
C PHE A 726 33.84 33.37 -15.62
N LYS A 727 34.42 34.10 -16.64
CA LYS A 727 35.75 34.71 -16.60
C LYS A 727 35.70 36.19 -16.38
#